data_988495aafcfe00074120386d1581f955
#
_entry.id   988495aafcfe00074120386d1581f955
#
_cell.length_a   1.000
_cell.length_b   1.000
_cell.length_c   1.000
_cell.angle_alpha   90.00
_cell.angle_beta   90.00
_cell.angle_gamma   90.00
#
_symmetry.space_group_name_H-M   'P 1'
#
loop_
_entity.id
_entity.type
_entity.pdbx_description
1 polymer ?
#
loop_
_entity_poly.entity_id
_entity_poly.type
_entity_poly.pdbx_seq_one_letter_code
_entity_poly.pdbx_strand_id
1 'polypeptide(L)'
;MTHFLRKMAAAWIILGSVSVGFAQQQMPPIPTDPNVRIGKLDNGLTYYIRHNELPEKRADFYIAQKVGSILEEDNQRGLAHFLEHMCFNGTKNFPDKTLIQYLESIGVKFGENLNAYTSIDETVYNISNVPVIRDGVVDSCLLILHDWADDLTLDPKEIDSERGVIHEEWRTSTNAMMRMYEKALPTLYPESKYAYRLPIGIMEVVDNFPYQALRDYYEKWYRPDQQGIVVVGDIDVDKIEAKIKKIFSPIKMPENPAEREYFQVPDNKETIVAIETDKEQANPVAYLCYKHEAIPNEQKGNMDYLVVNYMKSMIENMLNARLNELTQTANPPFIFAQVSDQEFLISKTKDAFTGIVASKEDGIDSAITAIVREIERVHKFGFTASEYARAKADYLRMLESAYNERNKVKNGAYVDEYVRHFIDNEPIPGIENEYAIMNQIVPNLSVEMVNSLIPALVTDSNLVVNVFFPEKEGLKVPSKEEILAAVNKVKAETLTAYEDKVSDEPLISERPQGGKITKQENGPFGSTILTLSNGVRVILKSTDFKADEIRMRAFSPGGSSLFPNDEIININVMNDVASIGGLGNFSNVDLEKVLAGKKASVSASVGGNTEGLSGSCSPKDFETLMQLVYLSFTAPRMDNDAFTSFKNRLQASLANQEANPMTALQDTLQKALYMGHPRTIRMKADMVDKIDYTKVMEMYKDRFKDASDFTFIFVGNIKPEEVEPLIATYLGALPSVNRKETFRDNHIDMRQGDYKNIFSKKLETPKASVLVINNGKCAYTLKNQIMMSMLSQILNIMYTESVREKEGGTYGVSAFGSLTKYPKEKAVLQIYFDTDPAKRAKMTDIILNELNQFVDQGPSAENLNKVKEFMLKKYKENAKENSYWVNILGEYFWEGTDMNTGYTNTVNSITAKDLQEFTKALLEQNNRVEVSMTSEETK
;
A
#
# COMPACT_ATOMS: atom_id res chain seq x y z
N MET A 1 30.96 1.84 12.20
CA MET A 1 30.77 2.35 10.84
C MET A 1 31.94 3.19 10.33
N THR A 2 32.40 4.24 10.98
CA THR A 2 33.61 4.99 10.57
C THR A 2 34.88 4.15 10.42
N HIS A 3 35.05 3.09 11.21
CA HIS A 3 36.18 2.16 11.09
C HIS A 3 36.02 1.15 9.93
N PHE A 4 34.79 0.85 9.54
CA PHE A 4 34.42 -0.01 8.42
C PHE A 4 34.61 0.73 7.08
N LEU A 5 34.13 1.98 6.97
CA LEU A 5 34.34 2.82 5.80
C LEU A 5 35.85 3.06 5.53
N ARG A 6 36.67 3.15 6.61
CA ARG A 6 38.14 3.20 6.49
C ARG A 6 38.76 1.90 5.97
N LYS A 7 38.15 0.73 6.24
CA LYS A 7 38.61 -0.56 5.71
C LYS A 7 38.17 -0.78 4.26
N MET A 8 37.01 -0.26 3.84
CA MET A 8 36.59 -0.29 2.44
C MET A 8 37.47 0.58 1.55
N ALA A 9 37.85 1.79 1.98
CA ALA A 9 38.83 2.60 1.28
C ALA A 9 40.18 1.87 1.07
N ALA A 10 40.56 1.01 2.01
CA ALA A 10 41.77 0.18 1.90
C ALA A 10 41.64 -0.99 0.92
N ALA A 11 40.43 -1.56 0.71
CA ALA A 11 40.20 -2.67 -0.23
C ALA A 11 40.26 -2.25 -1.70
N TRP A 12 39.92 -0.98 -2.01
CA TRP A 12 40.05 -0.42 -3.37
C TRP A 12 41.53 -0.18 -3.78
N ILE A 13 42.46 -0.11 -2.82
CA ILE A 13 43.90 0.13 -3.05
C ILE A 13 44.61 -1.13 -3.60
N ILE A 14 44.05 -2.33 -3.46
CA ILE A 14 44.68 -3.60 -3.84
C ILE A 14 44.52 -3.94 -5.34
N LEU A 15 43.69 -3.26 -6.08
CA LEU A 15 43.45 -3.51 -7.50
C LEU A 15 44.25 -2.62 -8.47
N GLY A 16 45.11 -1.77 -7.97
CA GLY A 16 45.96 -0.91 -8.81
C GLY A 16 47.37 -0.79 -8.28
N SER A 17 48.25 -1.77 -8.58
CA SER A 17 49.65 -1.67 -8.30
C SER A 17 50.39 -0.69 -9.23
N VAL A 18 50.36 0.62 -8.86
CA VAL A 18 51.41 1.60 -9.24
C VAL A 18 51.57 2.56 -8.07
N SER A 19 52.77 2.59 -7.53
CA SER A 19 53.19 3.42 -6.42
C SER A 19 53.20 4.92 -6.72
N VAL A 20 52.25 5.67 -6.11
CA VAL A 20 52.37 7.13 -5.83
C VAL A 20 51.65 7.39 -4.51
N GLY A 21 52.20 8.20 -3.62
CA GLY A 21 51.67 8.47 -2.28
C GLY A 21 50.21 8.97 -2.30
N PHE A 22 49.35 8.20 -1.68
CA PHE A 22 47.92 8.51 -1.58
C PHE A 22 47.58 9.18 -0.24
N ALA A 23 47.22 10.45 -0.33
CA ALA A 23 46.24 11.03 0.58
C ALA A 23 44.94 10.21 0.47
N GLN A 24 44.26 10.00 1.59
CA GLN A 24 42.96 9.34 1.71
C GLN A 24 41.93 10.00 0.73
N GLN A 25 41.69 9.35 -0.42
CA GLN A 25 40.78 9.89 -1.42
C GLN A 25 39.35 9.58 -0.95
N GLN A 26 38.67 10.61 -0.47
CA GLN A 26 37.23 10.53 -0.27
C GLN A 26 36.56 10.24 -1.60
N MET A 27 35.56 9.34 -1.61
CA MET A 27 34.72 9.14 -2.79
C MET A 27 34.08 10.48 -3.20
N PRO A 28 33.87 10.72 -4.50
CA PRO A 28 33.25 11.96 -4.95
C PRO A 28 31.84 12.11 -4.38
N PRO A 29 31.33 13.35 -4.25
CA PRO A 29 29.94 13.57 -3.85
C PRO A 29 28.97 13.03 -4.90
N ILE A 30 27.79 12.62 -4.44
CA ILE A 30 26.68 12.25 -5.31
C ILE A 30 26.23 13.51 -6.06
N PRO A 31 26.11 13.49 -7.41
CA PRO A 31 25.56 14.62 -8.14
C PRO A 31 24.10 14.86 -7.79
N THR A 32 23.68 16.12 -7.78
CA THR A 32 22.27 16.49 -7.68
C THR A 32 21.62 16.45 -9.06
N ASP A 33 20.35 16.05 -9.15
CA ASP A 33 19.55 16.09 -10.38
C ASP A 33 19.56 17.52 -10.98
N PRO A 34 20.07 17.71 -12.22
CA PRO A 34 20.11 19.02 -12.83
C PRO A 34 18.72 19.59 -13.16
N ASN A 35 17.67 18.79 -13.11
CA ASN A 35 16.30 19.19 -13.45
C ASN A 35 15.54 19.78 -12.27
N VAL A 36 16.06 19.73 -11.05
CA VAL A 36 15.47 20.39 -9.86
C VAL A 36 16.17 21.71 -9.57
N ARG A 37 15.40 22.77 -9.40
CA ARG A 37 15.86 24.07 -8.87
C ARG A 37 15.72 24.05 -7.37
N ILE A 38 16.85 24.07 -6.65
CA ILE A 38 16.89 24.17 -5.18
C ILE A 38 17.36 25.55 -4.81
N GLY A 39 16.69 26.16 -3.83
CA GLY A 39 17.12 27.46 -3.30
C GLY A 39 16.78 27.61 -1.83
N LYS A 40 17.41 28.62 -1.20
CA LYS A 40 17.15 28.97 0.19
C LYS A 40 16.96 30.48 0.27
N LEU A 41 15.89 30.92 0.94
CA LEU A 41 15.61 32.32 1.17
C LEU A 41 16.47 32.86 2.35
N ASP A 42 16.63 34.21 2.44
CA ASP A 42 17.38 34.81 3.50
C ASP A 42 16.81 34.53 4.90
N ASN A 43 15.52 34.28 5.01
CA ASN A 43 14.86 33.88 6.26
C ASN A 43 15.03 32.38 6.60
N GLY A 44 15.72 31.60 5.77
CA GLY A 44 16.05 30.21 6.01
C GLY A 44 15.14 29.18 5.32
N LEU A 45 14.01 29.60 4.75
CA LEU A 45 13.10 28.70 4.04
C LEU A 45 13.77 28.09 2.80
N THR A 46 13.65 26.78 2.65
CA THR A 46 14.18 26.04 1.48
C THR A 46 13.06 25.77 0.47
N TYR A 47 13.39 25.75 -0.83
CA TYR A 47 12.42 25.40 -1.86
C TYR A 47 13.02 24.52 -2.93
N TYR A 48 12.14 23.67 -3.52
CA TYR A 48 12.41 22.75 -4.62
C TYR A 48 11.40 23.01 -5.72
N ILE A 49 11.86 23.18 -6.95
CA ILE A 49 10.98 23.43 -8.09
C ILE A 49 11.43 22.52 -9.25
N ARG A 50 10.51 21.76 -9.84
CA ARG A 50 10.77 20.92 -10.98
C ARG A 50 9.68 21.07 -12.03
N HIS A 51 10.06 21.26 -13.28
CA HIS A 51 9.15 21.08 -14.40
C HIS A 51 8.95 19.58 -14.71
N ASN A 52 7.70 19.15 -14.79
CA ASN A 52 7.32 17.78 -15.18
C ASN A 52 5.92 17.80 -15.82
N GLU A 53 5.76 17.18 -16.99
CA GLU A 53 4.52 17.23 -17.76
C GLU A 53 3.55 16.08 -17.46
N LEU A 54 3.78 15.30 -16.42
CA LEU A 54 2.91 14.17 -16.04
C LEU A 54 2.38 14.28 -14.62
N PRO A 55 1.06 14.54 -14.50
CA PRO A 55 0.06 14.76 -15.57
C PRO A 55 0.19 16.15 -16.21
N GLU A 56 -0.12 16.24 -17.52
CA GLU A 56 -0.11 17.51 -18.25
C GLU A 56 -1.01 18.56 -17.63
N LYS A 57 -0.58 19.80 -17.59
CA LYS A 57 -1.31 20.96 -17.06
C LYS A 57 -1.69 20.79 -15.57
N ARG A 58 -0.89 20.05 -14.83
CA ARG A 58 -1.07 19.77 -13.41
C ARG A 58 0.22 20.06 -12.65
N ALA A 59 0.07 20.45 -11.39
CA ALA A 59 1.19 20.56 -10.47
C ALA A 59 0.80 20.13 -9.06
N ASP A 60 1.81 19.76 -8.30
CA ASP A 60 1.74 19.39 -6.89
C ASP A 60 2.44 20.46 -6.07
N PHE A 61 1.83 20.89 -4.97
CA PHE A 61 2.31 21.93 -4.07
C PHE A 61 2.38 21.35 -2.66
N TYR A 62 3.58 21.31 -2.08
CA TYR A 62 3.81 20.75 -0.76
C TYR A 62 4.54 21.74 0.13
N ILE A 63 4.26 21.70 1.42
CA ILE A 63 5.10 22.26 2.46
C ILE A 63 5.45 21.17 3.46
N ALA A 64 6.75 20.92 3.62
CA ALA A 64 7.30 19.99 4.58
C ALA A 64 7.86 20.75 5.78
N GLN A 65 7.58 20.27 6.98
CA GLN A 65 8.03 20.84 8.24
C GLN A 65 8.96 19.84 8.94
N LYS A 66 10.16 20.27 9.36
CA LYS A 66 11.01 19.48 10.29
C LYS A 66 10.48 19.56 11.73
N VAL A 67 9.19 19.46 11.88
CA VAL A 67 8.42 19.69 13.10
C VAL A 67 7.40 18.58 13.26
N GLY A 68 7.42 17.86 14.38
CA GLY A 68 6.48 16.80 14.69
C GLY A 68 6.29 16.65 16.20
N SER A 69 5.62 15.58 16.62
CA SER A 69 5.24 15.38 18.02
C SER A 69 6.43 15.30 19.00
N ILE A 70 7.63 14.97 18.52
CA ILE A 70 8.84 14.94 19.34
C ILE A 70 9.17 16.30 19.99
N LEU A 71 8.73 17.41 19.39
CA LEU A 71 8.99 18.76 19.85
C LEU A 71 7.98 19.27 20.88
N GLU A 72 6.91 18.51 21.13
CA GLU A 72 5.90 18.84 22.11
C GLU A 72 6.46 18.84 23.54
N GLU A 73 5.96 19.75 24.37
CA GLU A 73 6.10 19.66 25.82
C GLU A 73 5.11 18.65 26.39
N ASP A 74 5.23 18.27 27.67
CA ASP A 74 4.33 17.24 28.25
C ASP A 74 2.86 17.65 28.24
N ASN A 75 2.58 18.94 28.43
CA ASN A 75 1.22 19.51 28.35
C ASN A 75 0.74 19.78 26.92
N GLN A 76 1.54 19.46 25.91
CA GLN A 76 1.25 19.63 24.47
C GLN A 76 1.12 18.31 23.73
N ARG A 77 1.12 17.17 24.43
CA ARG A 77 1.08 15.84 23.77
C ARG A 77 -0.18 15.64 22.96
N GLY A 78 -0.01 15.59 21.62
CA GLY A 78 -1.06 15.54 20.61
C GLY A 78 -1.29 16.86 19.86
N LEU A 79 -0.62 17.96 20.26
CA LEU A 79 -0.84 19.27 19.64
C LEU A 79 -0.17 19.44 18.28
N ALA A 80 0.87 18.68 17.97
CA ALA A 80 1.45 18.64 16.62
C ALA A 80 0.42 18.15 15.60
N HIS A 81 -0.26 17.05 15.92
CA HIS A 81 -1.32 16.46 15.08
C HIS A 81 -2.59 17.35 15.09
N PHE A 82 -2.95 17.88 16.25
CA PHE A 82 -4.06 18.82 16.35
C PHE A 82 -3.85 20.07 15.47
N LEU A 83 -2.61 20.60 15.43
CA LEU A 83 -2.25 21.73 14.57
C LEU A 83 -2.38 21.38 13.08
N GLU A 84 -2.04 20.17 12.70
CA GLU A 84 -2.27 19.66 11.34
C GLU A 84 -3.73 19.83 10.94
N HIS A 85 -4.68 19.37 11.77
CA HIS A 85 -6.12 19.54 11.53
C HIS A 85 -6.52 21.01 11.43
N MET A 86 -5.95 21.85 12.27
CA MET A 86 -6.27 23.28 12.28
C MET A 86 -5.83 24.01 10.99
N CYS A 87 -4.87 23.48 10.24
CA CYS A 87 -4.50 23.99 8.92
C CYS A 87 -5.65 23.95 7.91
N PHE A 88 -6.65 23.11 8.12
CA PHE A 88 -7.86 23.01 7.30
C PHE A 88 -9.08 23.75 7.89
N ASN A 89 -8.92 24.31 9.11
CA ASN A 89 -9.97 24.91 9.89
C ASN A 89 -9.88 26.46 10.00
N GLY A 90 -9.31 27.09 8.99
CA GLY A 90 -9.25 28.53 8.86
C GLY A 90 -7.87 29.13 8.93
N THR A 91 -7.58 29.93 7.93
CA THR A 91 -6.38 30.75 7.82
C THR A 91 -6.77 32.21 7.59
N LYS A 92 -5.80 33.10 7.63
CA LYS A 92 -6.02 34.53 7.42
C LYS A 92 -6.66 34.86 6.07
N ASN A 93 -6.25 34.19 5.00
CA ASN A 93 -6.76 34.45 3.66
C ASN A 93 -7.93 33.51 3.28
N PHE A 94 -8.08 32.39 3.99
CA PHE A 94 -9.12 31.40 3.78
C PHE A 94 -9.82 31.11 5.13
N PRO A 95 -10.78 31.96 5.56
CA PRO A 95 -11.47 31.76 6.82
C PRO A 95 -12.35 30.48 6.79
N ASP A 96 -12.54 29.88 7.95
CA ASP A 96 -13.35 28.68 8.16
C ASP A 96 -12.93 27.54 7.19
N LYS A 97 -13.87 26.95 6.46
CA LYS A 97 -13.66 25.88 5.48
C LYS A 97 -13.49 26.35 4.04
N THR A 98 -13.32 27.64 3.80
CA THR A 98 -13.26 28.21 2.43
C THR A 98 -12.05 27.70 1.63
N LEU A 99 -10.97 27.29 2.28
CA LEU A 99 -9.81 26.65 1.64
C LEU A 99 -10.25 25.33 0.94
N ILE A 100 -10.91 24.44 1.67
CA ILE A 100 -11.38 23.15 1.14
C ILE A 100 -12.38 23.38 0.02
N GLN A 101 -13.38 24.25 0.24
CA GLN A 101 -14.41 24.59 -0.76
C GLN A 101 -13.78 25.11 -2.06
N TYR A 102 -12.80 26.01 -1.95
CA TYR A 102 -12.10 26.54 -3.11
C TYR A 102 -11.37 25.43 -3.89
N LEU A 103 -10.60 24.61 -3.22
CA LEU A 103 -9.83 23.56 -3.86
C LEU A 103 -10.73 22.49 -4.49
N GLU A 104 -11.80 22.10 -3.83
CA GLU A 104 -12.79 21.18 -4.40
C GLU A 104 -13.50 21.76 -5.63
N SER A 105 -13.74 23.08 -5.66
CA SER A 105 -14.35 23.76 -6.83
C SER A 105 -13.50 23.67 -8.10
N ILE A 106 -12.20 23.42 -7.95
CA ILE A 106 -11.26 23.22 -9.07
C ILE A 106 -10.88 21.75 -9.30
N GLY A 107 -11.58 20.81 -8.65
CA GLY A 107 -11.41 19.38 -8.81
C GLY A 107 -10.24 18.78 -7.97
N VAL A 108 -9.80 19.50 -6.93
CA VAL A 108 -8.86 18.98 -5.92
C VAL A 108 -9.69 18.45 -4.75
N LYS A 109 -9.72 17.13 -4.58
CA LYS A 109 -10.60 16.46 -3.63
C LYS A 109 -9.91 16.32 -2.26
N PHE A 110 -10.62 16.71 -1.19
CA PHE A 110 -10.18 16.51 0.18
C PHE A 110 -10.02 15.02 0.50
N GLY A 111 -8.94 14.66 1.22
CA GLY A 111 -8.58 13.28 1.56
C GLY A 111 -7.92 12.48 0.42
N GLU A 112 -7.94 12.96 -0.83
CA GLU A 112 -7.26 12.32 -1.96
C GLU A 112 -6.14 13.19 -2.56
N ASN A 113 -6.44 14.45 -2.86
CA ASN A 113 -5.49 15.40 -3.45
C ASN A 113 -5.07 16.51 -2.49
N LEU A 114 -5.90 16.82 -1.51
CA LEU A 114 -5.64 17.72 -0.40
C LEU A 114 -5.57 16.88 0.87
N ASN A 115 -4.38 16.80 1.48
CA ASN A 115 -4.15 15.98 2.66
C ASN A 115 -2.97 16.51 3.47
N ALA A 116 -2.72 15.91 4.62
CA ALA A 116 -1.52 16.12 5.44
C ALA A 116 -1.22 14.86 6.24
N TYR A 117 -0.04 14.82 6.84
CA TYR A 117 0.27 13.86 7.90
C TYR A 117 1.24 14.45 8.91
N THR A 118 1.09 14.03 10.15
CA THR A 118 2.02 14.33 11.26
C THR A 118 2.70 13.05 11.70
N SER A 119 4.02 13.07 11.70
CA SER A 119 4.86 12.03 12.26
C SER A 119 5.55 12.54 13.54
N ILE A 120 6.47 11.76 14.07
CA ILE A 120 7.19 12.10 15.29
C ILE A 120 8.13 13.28 15.05
N ASP A 121 8.83 13.30 13.94
CA ASP A 121 9.85 14.29 13.62
C ASP A 121 9.47 15.28 12.49
N GLU A 122 8.35 15.08 11.83
CA GLU A 122 7.93 15.82 10.64
C GLU A 122 6.43 15.98 10.51
N THR A 123 6.00 17.04 9.80
CA THR A 123 4.63 17.23 9.34
C THR A 123 4.67 17.70 7.89
N VAL A 124 3.84 17.13 7.03
CA VAL A 124 3.80 17.47 5.61
C VAL A 124 2.37 17.74 5.17
N TYR A 125 2.16 18.82 4.45
CA TYR A 125 0.88 19.21 3.86
C TYR A 125 0.97 19.20 2.34
N ASN A 126 -0.08 18.77 1.67
CA ASN A 126 -0.08 18.68 0.22
C ASN A 126 -1.38 19.15 -0.45
N ILE A 127 -1.18 19.77 -1.61
CA ILE A 127 -2.21 20.07 -2.60
C ILE A 127 -1.73 19.44 -3.90
N SER A 128 -2.23 18.26 -4.23
CA SER A 128 -1.74 17.46 -5.35
C SER A 128 -2.65 17.56 -6.56
N ASN A 129 -2.05 17.39 -7.74
CA ASN A 129 -2.78 17.26 -9.00
C ASN A 129 -3.66 18.48 -9.34
N VAL A 130 -3.16 19.67 -9.02
CA VAL A 130 -3.83 20.96 -9.19
C VAL A 130 -3.85 21.35 -10.68
N PRO A 131 -5.00 21.82 -11.24
CA PRO A 131 -5.04 22.32 -12.61
C PRO A 131 -4.36 23.70 -12.73
N VAL A 132 -3.19 23.74 -13.38
CA VAL A 132 -2.39 24.99 -13.52
C VAL A 132 -2.70 25.76 -14.80
N ILE A 133 -3.90 25.61 -15.34
CA ILE A 133 -4.32 26.28 -16.60
C ILE A 133 -4.45 27.80 -16.42
N ARG A 134 -4.72 28.25 -15.17
CA ARG A 134 -4.92 29.67 -14.82
C ARG A 134 -3.88 30.08 -13.79
N ASP A 135 -3.20 31.18 -14.03
CA ASP A 135 -2.19 31.72 -13.09
C ASP A 135 -2.74 31.96 -11.68
N GLY A 136 -4.01 32.37 -11.55
CA GLY A 136 -4.65 32.60 -10.27
C GLY A 136 -4.73 31.36 -9.38
N VAL A 137 -4.83 30.14 -9.96
CA VAL A 137 -4.87 28.90 -9.18
C VAL A 137 -3.51 28.62 -8.53
N VAL A 138 -2.42 28.83 -9.27
CA VAL A 138 -1.05 28.72 -8.75
C VAL A 138 -0.82 29.70 -7.60
N ASP A 139 -1.25 30.94 -7.76
CA ASP A 139 -1.13 31.98 -6.72
C ASP A 139 -1.91 31.62 -5.47
N SER A 140 -3.12 31.07 -5.64
CA SER A 140 -3.93 30.60 -4.50
C SER A 140 -3.28 29.42 -3.78
N CYS A 141 -2.73 28.43 -4.50
CA CYS A 141 -2.04 27.31 -3.86
C CYS A 141 -0.80 27.77 -3.09
N LEU A 142 0.03 28.65 -3.66
CA LEU A 142 1.17 29.21 -2.96
C LEU A 142 0.77 30.06 -1.74
N LEU A 143 -0.36 30.77 -1.83
CA LEU A 143 -0.91 31.54 -0.70
C LEU A 143 -1.42 30.59 0.41
N ILE A 144 -2.01 29.46 0.06
CA ILE A 144 -2.42 28.44 1.04
C ILE A 144 -1.19 27.88 1.76
N LEU A 145 -0.10 27.54 1.02
CA LEU A 145 1.15 27.09 1.66
C LEU A 145 1.75 28.18 2.57
N HIS A 146 1.64 29.44 2.19
CA HIS A 146 2.08 30.57 3.03
C HIS A 146 1.24 30.65 4.31
N ASP A 147 -0.08 30.56 4.20
CA ASP A 147 -0.96 30.62 5.34
C ASP A 147 -0.72 29.46 6.32
N TRP A 148 -0.44 28.27 5.81
CA TRP A 148 -0.02 27.13 6.64
C TRP A 148 1.34 27.39 7.33
N ALA A 149 2.23 28.12 6.67
CA ALA A 149 3.55 28.43 7.21
C ALA A 149 3.52 29.45 8.37
N ASP A 150 2.67 30.51 8.29
CA ASP A 150 2.78 31.69 9.18
C ASP A 150 1.45 32.38 9.52
N ASP A 151 0.31 32.05 8.90
CA ASP A 151 -0.93 32.80 9.01
C ASP A 151 -2.19 31.96 9.40
N LEU A 152 -2.00 30.96 10.31
CA LEU A 152 -3.14 30.21 10.88
C LEU A 152 -3.93 31.08 11.85
N THR A 153 -5.25 30.97 11.83
CA THR A 153 -6.12 31.76 12.73
C THR A 153 -6.25 31.14 14.12
N LEU A 154 -6.24 29.84 14.23
CA LEU A 154 -6.40 29.07 15.47
C LEU A 154 -7.57 29.59 16.32
N ASP A 155 -8.75 29.69 15.66
CA ASP A 155 -9.97 30.19 16.29
C ASP A 155 -10.42 29.25 17.43
N PRO A 156 -10.75 29.76 18.62
CA PRO A 156 -11.19 28.94 19.74
C PRO A 156 -12.40 28.06 19.44
N LYS A 157 -13.35 28.52 18.65
CA LYS A 157 -14.55 27.78 18.30
C LYS A 157 -14.20 26.58 17.40
N GLU A 158 -13.29 26.77 16.42
CA GLU A 158 -12.84 25.69 15.54
C GLU A 158 -11.97 24.69 16.31
N ILE A 159 -11.13 25.15 17.24
CA ILE A 159 -10.37 24.27 18.16
C ILE A 159 -11.32 23.39 18.96
N ASP A 160 -12.34 23.96 19.60
CA ASP A 160 -13.29 23.18 20.40
C ASP A 160 -14.11 22.18 19.55
N SER A 161 -14.45 22.55 18.32
CA SER A 161 -15.10 21.64 17.38
C SER A 161 -14.20 20.45 16.99
N GLU A 162 -12.92 20.70 16.76
CA GLU A 162 -11.96 19.71 16.29
C GLU A 162 -11.57 18.70 17.38
N ARG A 163 -11.67 19.03 18.69
CA ARG A 163 -11.39 18.08 19.77
C ARG A 163 -12.20 16.77 19.61
N GLY A 164 -13.50 16.90 19.26
CA GLY A 164 -14.34 15.74 19.02
C GLY A 164 -13.89 14.88 17.83
N VAL A 165 -13.40 15.51 16.75
CA VAL A 165 -12.90 14.81 15.56
C VAL A 165 -11.64 14.02 15.87
N ILE A 166 -10.66 14.63 16.55
CA ILE A 166 -9.41 13.96 16.99
C ILE A 166 -9.75 12.80 17.94
N HIS A 167 -10.71 12.98 18.85
CA HIS A 167 -11.13 11.91 19.77
C HIS A 167 -11.74 10.71 19.01
N GLU A 168 -12.57 10.97 18.01
CA GLU A 168 -13.12 9.88 17.17
C GLU A 168 -12.05 9.25 16.27
N GLU A 169 -11.04 9.99 15.84
CA GLU A 169 -9.89 9.45 15.13
C GLU A 169 -9.09 8.50 16.02
N TRP A 170 -8.76 8.92 17.25
CA TRP A 170 -8.12 8.04 18.22
C TRP A 170 -8.93 6.76 18.44
N ARG A 171 -10.25 6.88 18.60
CA ARG A 171 -11.17 5.74 18.78
C ARG A 171 -11.13 4.77 17.60
N THR A 172 -11.10 5.30 16.38
CA THR A 172 -11.14 4.50 15.14
C THR A 172 -9.80 3.85 14.85
N SER A 173 -8.70 4.56 15.08
CA SER A 173 -7.34 4.10 14.79
C SER A 173 -6.78 3.17 15.87
N THR A 174 -7.30 3.23 17.11
CA THR A 174 -6.83 2.39 18.22
C THR A 174 -7.27 0.93 18.05
N ASN A 175 -6.28 0.05 17.93
CA ASN A 175 -6.42 -1.40 17.84
C ASN A 175 -5.46 -2.10 18.81
N ALA A 176 -5.49 -3.43 18.88
CA ALA A 176 -4.64 -4.22 19.79
C ALA A 176 -3.15 -3.86 19.65
N MET A 177 -2.65 -3.78 18.42
CA MET A 177 -1.24 -3.49 18.16
C MET A 177 -0.85 -2.09 18.65
N MET A 178 -1.67 -1.07 18.38
CA MET A 178 -1.41 0.30 18.85
C MET A 178 -1.40 0.39 20.37
N ARG A 179 -2.35 -0.25 21.04
CA ARG A 179 -2.40 -0.26 22.51
C ARG A 179 -1.17 -0.92 23.14
N MET A 180 -0.74 -2.06 22.58
CA MET A 180 0.48 -2.76 23.03
C MET A 180 1.74 -1.97 22.71
N TYR A 181 1.78 -1.36 21.52
CA TYR A 181 2.91 -0.54 21.12
C TYR A 181 3.12 0.66 22.02
N GLU A 182 2.04 1.41 22.32
CA GLU A 182 2.07 2.54 23.25
C GLU A 182 2.58 2.12 24.65
N LYS A 183 2.13 0.98 25.15
CA LYS A 183 2.62 0.43 26.43
C LYS A 183 4.09 0.02 26.40
N ALA A 184 4.57 -0.50 25.26
CA ALA A 184 5.94 -0.97 25.10
C ALA A 184 6.96 0.18 24.98
N LEU A 185 6.57 1.33 24.42
CA LEU A 185 7.48 2.44 24.11
C LEU A 185 8.41 2.85 25.27
N PRO A 186 7.94 3.01 26.53
CA PRO A 186 8.83 3.36 27.64
C PRO A 186 9.94 2.34 27.91
N THR A 187 9.67 1.05 27.62
CA THR A 187 10.66 -0.02 27.73
C THR A 187 11.60 -0.04 26.53
N LEU A 188 11.10 0.24 25.33
CA LEU A 188 11.87 0.23 24.08
C LEU A 188 12.80 1.43 23.97
N TYR A 189 12.40 2.58 24.52
CA TYR A 189 13.11 3.86 24.47
C TYR A 189 13.47 4.39 25.87
N PRO A 190 14.21 3.63 26.69
CA PRO A 190 14.60 4.11 28.02
C PRO A 190 15.42 5.39 27.87
N GLU A 191 15.14 6.38 28.71
CA GLU A 191 15.83 7.67 28.73
C GLU A 191 15.74 8.52 27.46
N SER A 192 14.82 8.17 26.53
CA SER A 192 14.58 8.95 25.31
C SER A 192 13.17 9.54 25.27
N LYS A 193 13.03 10.72 24.71
CA LYS A 193 11.74 11.40 24.53
C LYS A 193 10.79 10.63 23.58
N TYR A 194 11.30 9.80 22.69
CA TYR A 194 10.52 8.91 21.82
C TYR A 194 9.56 7.99 22.59
N ALA A 195 9.88 7.68 23.86
CA ALA A 195 9.02 6.87 24.73
C ALA A 195 7.58 7.41 24.90
N TYR A 196 7.35 8.72 24.67
CA TYR A 196 6.12 9.40 25.05
C TYR A 196 5.58 10.38 24.00
N ARG A 197 5.95 10.24 22.73
CA ARG A 197 5.65 11.25 21.70
C ARG A 197 4.99 10.68 20.44
N LEU A 198 4.02 9.76 20.64
CA LEU A 198 3.15 9.38 19.53
C LEU A 198 2.30 10.58 19.09
N PRO A 199 2.12 10.82 17.78
CA PRO A 199 1.42 11.99 17.25
C PRO A 199 -0.02 12.15 17.72
N ILE A 200 -0.75 11.04 17.89
CA ILE A 200 -2.14 11.09 18.38
C ILE A 200 -2.25 11.67 19.79
N GLY A 201 -1.15 11.64 20.56
CA GLY A 201 -1.04 12.24 21.87
C GLY A 201 -1.84 11.54 22.98
N ILE A 202 -2.26 12.32 23.97
CA ILE A 202 -3.08 11.86 25.09
C ILE A 202 -4.43 12.56 25.04
N MET A 203 -5.51 11.81 25.05
CA MET A 203 -6.88 12.37 24.96
C MET A 203 -7.18 13.36 26.09
N GLU A 204 -6.67 13.12 27.31
CA GLU A 204 -6.81 14.07 28.42
C GLU A 204 -6.21 15.46 28.09
N VAL A 205 -5.07 15.49 27.38
CA VAL A 205 -4.47 16.75 26.89
C VAL A 205 -5.31 17.32 25.75
N VAL A 206 -5.65 16.51 24.75
CA VAL A 206 -6.44 16.91 23.57
C VAL A 206 -7.77 17.55 23.98
N ASP A 207 -8.46 16.95 24.95
CA ASP A 207 -9.77 17.44 25.41
C ASP A 207 -9.67 18.73 26.23
N ASN A 208 -8.52 19.01 26.91
CA ASN A 208 -8.45 20.03 27.94
C ASN A 208 -7.36 21.10 27.76
N PHE A 209 -6.51 21.01 26.71
CA PHE A 209 -5.44 22.00 26.55
C PHE A 209 -5.98 23.42 26.41
N PRO A 210 -5.33 24.46 27.00
CA PRO A 210 -5.68 25.83 26.78
C PRO A 210 -5.28 26.26 25.37
N TYR A 211 -6.08 27.06 24.69
CA TYR A 211 -5.82 27.52 23.31
C TYR A 211 -4.41 28.10 23.13
N GLN A 212 -3.87 28.76 24.17
CA GLN A 212 -2.53 29.30 24.12
C GLN A 212 -1.44 28.24 23.95
N ALA A 213 -1.62 27.02 24.48
CA ALA A 213 -0.65 25.94 24.33
C ALA A 213 -0.45 25.53 22.87
N LEU A 214 -1.54 25.54 22.07
CA LEU A 214 -1.47 25.28 20.64
C LEU A 214 -0.79 26.43 19.88
N ARG A 215 -1.11 27.69 20.24
CA ARG A 215 -0.45 28.87 19.67
C ARG A 215 1.04 28.91 20.01
N ASP A 216 1.41 28.62 21.26
CA ASP A 216 2.80 28.54 21.70
C ASP A 216 3.60 27.50 20.89
N TYR A 217 2.97 26.34 20.59
CA TYR A 217 3.58 25.31 19.76
C TYR A 217 3.79 25.80 18.31
N TYR A 218 2.76 26.41 17.71
CA TYR A 218 2.80 26.97 16.36
C TYR A 218 3.85 28.06 16.24
N GLU A 219 3.81 29.09 17.08
CA GLU A 219 4.74 30.22 17.06
C GLU A 219 6.20 29.80 17.31
N LYS A 220 6.41 28.75 18.12
CA LYS A 220 7.74 28.25 18.45
C LYS A 220 8.38 27.49 17.31
N TRP A 221 7.60 26.66 16.59
CA TRP A 221 8.14 25.66 15.69
C TRP A 221 7.83 25.87 14.20
N TYR A 222 6.71 26.52 13.84
CA TYR A 222 6.38 26.83 12.45
C TYR A 222 7.11 28.08 12.01
N ARG A 223 8.32 27.90 11.54
CA ARG A 223 9.21 28.99 11.16
C ARG A 223 10.05 28.63 9.94
N PRO A 224 10.49 29.62 9.14
CA PRO A 224 11.09 29.41 7.82
C PRO A 224 12.28 28.44 7.79
N ASP A 225 13.13 28.43 8.81
CA ASP A 225 14.32 27.55 8.86
C ASP A 225 13.98 26.05 9.03
N GLN A 226 12.74 25.73 9.42
CA GLN A 226 12.22 24.37 9.53
C GLN A 226 11.31 23.98 8.36
N GLN A 227 11.12 24.84 7.36
CA GLN A 227 10.14 24.71 6.30
C GLN A 227 10.77 24.50 4.93
N GLY A 228 10.21 23.55 4.16
CA GLY A 228 10.57 23.30 2.78
C GLY A 228 9.36 23.34 1.86
N ILE A 229 9.40 24.18 0.82
CA ILE A 229 8.37 24.25 -0.22
C ILE A 229 8.78 23.35 -1.38
N VAL A 230 7.89 22.49 -1.86
CA VAL A 230 8.11 21.65 -3.04
C VAL A 230 7.02 21.93 -4.06
N VAL A 231 7.41 22.29 -5.28
CA VAL A 231 6.50 22.49 -6.41
C VAL A 231 6.99 21.68 -7.60
N VAL A 232 6.19 20.70 -8.02
CA VAL A 232 6.52 19.84 -9.17
C VAL A 232 5.32 19.81 -10.13
N GLY A 233 5.54 20.06 -11.41
CA GLY A 233 4.47 19.96 -12.37
C GLY A 233 4.74 20.62 -13.70
N ASP A 234 3.70 20.74 -14.51
CA ASP A 234 3.71 21.42 -15.80
C ASP A 234 3.66 22.95 -15.58
N ILE A 235 4.78 23.48 -15.08
CA ILE A 235 4.95 24.88 -14.64
C ILE A 235 6.24 25.49 -15.18
N ASP A 236 6.27 26.81 -15.19
CA ASP A 236 7.46 27.59 -15.49
C ASP A 236 8.27 27.80 -14.20
N VAL A 237 9.44 27.18 -14.11
CA VAL A 237 10.30 27.16 -12.92
C VAL A 237 10.68 28.57 -12.48
N ASP A 238 11.05 29.47 -13.42
CA ASP A 238 11.50 30.85 -13.08
C ASP A 238 10.33 31.70 -12.53
N LYS A 239 9.10 31.50 -13.07
CA LYS A 239 7.92 32.19 -12.55
C LYS A 239 7.55 31.69 -11.17
N ILE A 240 7.59 30.39 -10.93
CA ILE A 240 7.30 29.81 -9.62
C ILE A 240 8.34 30.30 -8.60
N GLU A 241 9.63 30.29 -8.94
CA GLU A 241 10.68 30.79 -8.05
C GLU A 241 10.46 32.26 -7.68
N ALA A 242 10.13 33.11 -8.66
CA ALA A 242 9.83 34.53 -8.40
C ALA A 242 8.62 34.69 -7.47
N LYS A 243 7.56 33.86 -7.64
CA LYS A 243 6.38 33.88 -6.77
C LYS A 243 6.73 33.43 -5.35
N ILE A 244 7.50 32.34 -5.19
CA ILE A 244 7.95 31.84 -3.87
C ILE A 244 8.77 32.95 -3.16
N LYS A 245 9.75 33.53 -3.83
CA LYS A 245 10.53 34.64 -3.27
C LYS A 245 9.66 35.80 -2.82
N LYS A 246 8.67 36.19 -3.62
CA LYS A 246 7.75 37.28 -3.30
C LYS A 246 6.85 36.98 -2.09
N ILE A 247 6.31 35.76 -2.02
CA ILE A 247 5.30 35.38 -1.03
C ILE A 247 5.94 35.00 0.30
N PHE A 248 7.03 34.23 0.31
CA PHE A 248 7.62 33.67 1.53
C PHE A 248 8.78 34.48 2.14
N SER A 249 9.47 35.37 1.37
CA SER A 249 10.54 36.21 1.94
C SER A 249 10.08 37.16 3.05
N PRO A 250 8.83 37.67 3.09
CA PRO A 250 8.36 38.52 4.18
C PRO A 250 8.20 37.83 5.53
N ILE A 251 8.08 36.46 5.54
CA ILE A 251 7.98 35.71 6.80
C ILE A 251 9.23 35.92 7.64
N LYS A 252 9.03 36.32 8.88
CA LYS A 252 10.15 36.71 9.78
C LYS A 252 10.56 35.52 10.64
N MET A 253 11.85 35.35 10.82
CA MET A 253 12.40 34.50 11.88
C MET A 253 12.19 35.14 13.25
N PRO A 254 11.85 34.35 14.30
CA PRO A 254 11.89 34.82 15.67
C PRO A 254 13.29 35.39 16.04
N GLU A 255 13.34 36.37 16.91
CA GLU A 255 14.63 36.99 17.34
C GLU A 255 15.57 35.99 18.04
N ASN A 256 15.01 35.06 18.82
CA ASN A 256 15.74 34.01 19.53
C ASN A 256 15.06 32.66 19.24
N PRO A 257 15.26 32.08 18.08
CA PRO A 257 14.60 30.83 17.72
C PRO A 257 15.07 29.67 18.63
N ALA A 258 14.14 28.88 19.12
CA ALA A 258 14.48 27.68 19.87
C ALA A 258 15.29 26.69 19.00
N GLU A 259 16.31 26.08 19.59
CA GLU A 259 17.07 25.05 18.88
C GLU A 259 16.18 23.82 18.58
N ARG A 260 16.25 23.30 17.34
CA ARG A 260 15.60 22.05 16.97
C ARG A 260 16.50 20.89 17.42
N GLU A 261 16.20 20.34 18.58
CA GLU A 261 16.94 19.23 19.17
C GLU A 261 16.57 17.90 18.50
N TYR A 262 17.58 17.04 18.24
CA TYR A 262 17.43 15.67 17.82
C TYR A 262 17.70 14.74 18.99
N PHE A 263 16.64 14.17 19.55
CA PHE A 263 16.70 13.34 20.75
C PHE A 263 17.35 12.01 20.47
N GLN A 264 18.34 11.65 21.26
CA GLN A 264 19.12 10.43 21.07
C GLN A 264 18.41 9.20 21.65
N VAL A 265 18.70 8.04 21.05
CA VAL A 265 18.31 6.73 21.58
C VAL A 265 19.57 6.05 22.12
N PRO A 266 19.65 5.81 23.44
CA PRO A 266 20.85 5.21 24.04
C PRO A 266 21.11 3.78 23.55
N ASP A 267 22.39 3.39 23.55
CA ASP A 267 22.78 2.01 23.40
C ASP A 267 22.45 1.19 24.66
N ASN A 268 22.19 -0.11 24.47
CA ASN A 268 22.01 -1.04 25.57
C ASN A 268 23.05 -2.17 25.53
N LYS A 269 23.63 -2.49 26.68
CA LYS A 269 24.55 -3.61 26.83
C LYS A 269 23.81 -4.93 26.96
N GLU A 270 22.78 -4.94 27.79
CA GLU A 270 21.89 -6.07 28.00
C GLU A 270 20.71 -5.99 27.02
N THR A 271 20.26 -7.14 26.54
CA THR A 271 19.06 -7.18 25.67
C THR A 271 17.85 -6.61 26.39
N ILE A 272 17.22 -5.61 25.80
CA ILE A 272 15.94 -5.08 26.23
C ILE A 272 14.85 -6.03 25.74
N VAL A 273 13.93 -6.42 26.65
CA VAL A 273 12.77 -7.25 26.29
C VAL A 273 11.51 -6.55 26.79
N ALA A 274 10.62 -6.22 25.87
CA ALA A 274 9.27 -5.75 26.14
C ALA A 274 8.26 -6.84 25.74
N ILE A 275 7.29 -7.13 26.60
CA ILE A 275 6.22 -8.11 26.33
C ILE A 275 4.91 -7.45 26.73
N GLU A 276 4.06 -7.24 25.74
CA GLU A 276 2.74 -6.65 25.95
C GLU A 276 1.65 -7.59 25.45
N THR A 277 0.51 -7.55 26.13
CA THR A 277 -0.62 -8.42 25.81
C THR A 277 -1.89 -7.64 25.55
N ASP A 278 -2.75 -8.21 24.68
CA ASP A 278 -4.07 -7.65 24.40
C ASP A 278 -5.05 -8.76 24.01
N LYS A 279 -6.32 -8.62 24.42
CA LYS A 279 -7.37 -9.62 24.18
C LYS A 279 -7.82 -9.67 22.72
N GLU A 280 -7.62 -8.60 21.97
CA GLU A 280 -7.97 -8.51 20.54
C GLU A 280 -6.80 -8.91 19.63
N GLN A 281 -5.61 -9.22 20.19
CA GLN A 281 -4.46 -9.74 19.46
C GLN A 281 -4.71 -11.20 19.06
N ALA A 282 -4.63 -11.46 17.76
CA ALA A 282 -4.91 -12.80 17.22
C ALA A 282 -3.73 -13.76 17.36
N ASN A 283 -2.53 -13.32 16.98
CA ASN A 283 -1.32 -14.17 16.93
C ASN A 283 -0.14 -13.47 17.60
N PRO A 284 0.79 -14.21 18.21
CA PRO A 284 2.03 -13.65 18.70
C PRO A 284 2.88 -13.05 17.57
N VAL A 285 3.45 -11.87 17.80
CA VAL A 285 4.40 -11.21 16.89
C VAL A 285 5.59 -10.74 17.70
N ALA A 286 6.80 -11.01 17.21
CA ALA A 286 8.03 -10.52 17.82
C ALA A 286 8.83 -9.67 16.83
N TYR A 287 9.39 -8.56 17.35
CA TYR A 287 10.34 -7.69 16.67
C TYR A 287 11.70 -7.86 17.36
N LEU A 288 12.72 -8.18 16.59
CA LEU A 288 14.10 -8.32 17.04
C LEU A 288 14.94 -7.23 16.38
N CYS A 289 15.21 -6.15 17.10
CA CYS A 289 15.87 -4.96 16.56
C CYS A 289 17.33 -4.92 17.04
N TYR A 290 18.28 -5.14 16.14
CA TYR A 290 19.70 -4.93 16.36
C TYR A 290 20.04 -3.47 16.07
N LYS A 291 20.02 -2.62 17.10
CA LYS A 291 20.26 -1.18 16.94
C LYS A 291 21.70 -0.90 16.52
N HIS A 292 21.86 0.03 15.62
CA HIS A 292 23.14 0.60 15.23
C HIS A 292 23.01 2.10 14.92
N GLU A 293 24.14 2.78 14.73
CA GLU A 293 24.12 4.21 14.43
C GLU A 293 23.51 4.49 13.07
N ALA A 294 22.58 5.46 13.02
CA ALA A 294 22.11 6.05 11.78
C ALA A 294 23.27 6.75 11.04
N ILE A 295 23.24 6.73 9.72
CA ILE A 295 24.24 7.44 8.93
C ILE A 295 24.03 8.96 9.11
N PRO A 296 25.04 9.70 9.58
CA PRO A 296 24.92 11.15 9.75
C PRO A 296 24.52 11.85 8.44
N ASN A 297 23.64 12.82 8.54
CA ASN A 297 23.10 13.55 7.37
C ASN A 297 24.20 14.12 6.47
N GLU A 298 25.33 14.58 7.06
CA GLU A 298 26.47 15.15 6.32
C GLU A 298 27.22 14.09 5.48
N GLN A 299 27.01 12.80 5.76
CA GLN A 299 27.66 11.69 5.04
C GLN A 299 26.76 11.12 3.93
N LYS A 300 25.47 11.39 3.94
CA LYS A 300 24.51 10.88 2.93
C LYS A 300 24.80 11.41 1.51
N GLY A 301 25.44 12.58 1.39
CA GLY A 301 25.83 13.16 0.11
C GLY A 301 27.03 12.51 -0.59
N ASN A 302 27.64 11.47 -0.02
CA ASN A 302 28.81 10.81 -0.58
C ASN A 302 28.47 9.48 -1.28
N MET A 303 29.24 9.07 -2.30
CA MET A 303 29.05 7.81 -3.03
C MET A 303 29.04 6.58 -2.13
N ASP A 304 29.76 6.60 -1.00
CA ASP A 304 29.76 5.53 -0.01
C ASP A 304 28.34 5.23 0.50
N TYR A 305 27.47 6.24 0.59
CA TYR A 305 26.08 6.08 1.01
C TYR A 305 25.30 5.20 0.05
N LEU A 306 25.42 5.43 -1.27
CA LEU A 306 24.76 4.59 -2.28
C LEU A 306 25.25 3.14 -2.22
N VAL A 307 26.55 2.95 -2.04
CA VAL A 307 27.15 1.61 -1.94
C VAL A 307 26.66 0.87 -0.69
N VAL A 308 26.59 1.55 0.46
CA VAL A 308 26.12 0.95 1.72
C VAL A 308 24.64 0.59 1.61
N ASN A 309 23.81 1.47 1.06
CA ASN A 309 22.37 1.20 0.87
C ASN A 309 22.15 0.04 -0.10
N TYR A 310 22.91 -0.02 -1.19
CA TYR A 310 22.88 -1.18 -2.09
C TYR A 310 23.23 -2.48 -1.34
N MET A 311 24.30 -2.50 -0.54
CA MET A 311 24.70 -3.70 0.20
C MET A 311 23.64 -4.08 1.26
N LYS A 312 23.02 -3.12 1.96
CA LYS A 312 21.89 -3.36 2.87
C LYS A 312 20.73 -4.03 2.13
N SER A 313 20.33 -3.46 0.99
CA SER A 313 19.26 -4.03 0.15
C SER A 313 19.58 -5.46 -0.32
N MET A 314 20.85 -5.77 -0.66
CA MET A 314 21.24 -7.15 -1.01
C MET A 314 21.11 -8.10 0.18
N ILE A 315 21.55 -7.69 1.37
CA ILE A 315 21.43 -8.49 2.61
C ILE A 315 19.94 -8.79 2.90
N GLU A 316 19.09 -7.78 2.86
CA GLU A 316 17.66 -7.93 3.09
C GLU A 316 17.02 -8.88 2.09
N ASN A 317 17.23 -8.66 0.79
CA ASN A 317 16.66 -9.50 -0.25
C ASN A 317 17.08 -10.97 -0.13
N MET A 318 18.35 -11.24 0.08
CA MET A 318 18.86 -12.60 0.18
C MET A 318 18.38 -13.30 1.47
N LEU A 319 18.35 -12.60 2.60
CA LEU A 319 17.86 -13.20 3.85
C LEU A 319 16.35 -13.42 3.83
N ASN A 320 15.58 -12.49 3.27
CA ASN A 320 14.14 -12.66 3.09
C ASN A 320 13.80 -13.84 2.16
N ALA A 321 14.61 -14.09 1.13
CA ALA A 321 14.46 -15.28 0.29
C ALA A 321 14.65 -16.57 1.11
N ARG A 322 15.68 -16.66 1.97
CA ARG A 322 15.86 -17.81 2.87
C ARG A 322 14.71 -17.98 3.86
N LEU A 323 14.20 -16.88 4.44
CA LEU A 323 13.05 -16.93 5.34
C LEU A 323 11.78 -17.41 4.61
N ASN A 324 11.60 -17.00 3.35
CA ASN A 324 10.48 -17.47 2.52
C ASN A 324 10.61 -18.98 2.22
N GLU A 325 11.81 -19.50 1.94
CA GLU A 325 12.03 -20.95 1.77
C GLU A 325 11.58 -21.77 2.99
N LEU A 326 11.83 -21.27 4.21
CA LEU A 326 11.40 -21.92 5.44
C LEU A 326 9.88 -22.00 5.57
N THR A 327 9.13 -21.05 4.98
CA THR A 327 7.66 -21.08 4.94
C THR A 327 7.11 -22.18 4.04
N GLN A 328 7.91 -22.73 3.14
CA GLN A 328 7.49 -23.80 2.21
C GLN A 328 7.80 -25.21 2.75
N THR A 329 8.46 -25.32 3.90
CA THR A 329 8.72 -26.62 4.54
C THR A 329 7.45 -27.18 5.20
N ALA A 330 7.29 -28.49 5.30
CA ALA A 330 6.08 -29.12 5.85
C ALA A 330 5.71 -28.63 7.26
N ASN A 331 6.73 -28.31 8.09
CA ASN A 331 6.54 -27.76 9.45
C ASN A 331 7.23 -26.42 9.57
N PRO A 332 6.64 -25.35 9.03
CA PRO A 332 7.24 -24.02 9.09
C PRO A 332 7.36 -23.54 10.54
N PRO A 333 8.50 -22.94 10.91
CA PRO A 333 8.72 -22.50 12.30
C PRO A 333 7.92 -21.23 12.64
N PHE A 334 7.37 -20.56 11.65
CA PHE A 334 6.60 -19.33 11.77
C PHE A 334 5.50 -19.25 10.68
N ILE A 335 4.52 -18.40 10.93
CA ILE A 335 3.49 -18.05 9.92
C ILE A 335 4.09 -17.11 8.88
N PHE A 336 4.87 -16.14 9.37
CA PHE A 336 5.53 -15.11 8.57
C PHE A 336 6.83 -14.69 9.25
N ALA A 337 7.86 -14.39 8.44
CA ALA A 337 9.08 -13.74 8.91
C ALA A 337 9.66 -12.84 7.83
N GLN A 338 10.25 -11.71 8.24
CA GLN A 338 10.88 -10.74 7.37
C GLN A 338 12.01 -10.02 8.10
N VAL A 339 13.02 -9.54 7.37
CA VAL A 339 14.05 -8.62 7.87
C VAL A 339 14.08 -7.35 7.04
N SER A 340 14.43 -6.24 7.69
CA SER A 340 14.70 -4.94 7.06
C SER A 340 15.72 -4.17 7.89
N ASP A 341 16.43 -3.23 7.26
CA ASP A 341 17.34 -2.29 7.94
C ASP A 341 16.88 -0.86 7.68
N GLN A 342 16.39 -0.22 8.73
CA GLN A 342 15.80 1.12 8.66
C GLN A 342 15.84 1.78 10.03
N GLU A 343 15.20 2.91 10.19
CA GLU A 343 15.03 3.59 11.48
C GLU A 343 14.55 2.62 12.56
N PHE A 344 15.14 2.74 13.77
CA PHE A 344 14.70 1.95 14.91
C PHE A 344 13.28 2.36 15.30
N LEU A 345 12.32 1.60 14.82
CA LEU A 345 10.88 1.76 15.03
C LEU A 345 10.38 3.17 14.62
N ILE A 346 10.48 4.16 15.52
CA ILE A 346 9.96 5.52 15.31
C ILE A 346 11.02 6.61 15.46
N SER A 347 12.30 6.26 15.61
CA SER A 347 13.36 7.23 15.93
C SER A 347 14.24 7.57 14.72
N LYS A 348 14.39 8.84 14.41
CA LYS A 348 15.29 9.37 13.37
C LYS A 348 16.78 9.29 13.72
N THR A 349 17.12 9.09 14.99
CA THR A 349 18.51 9.19 15.49
C THR A 349 19.18 7.84 15.70
N LYS A 350 18.47 6.74 15.42
CA LYS A 350 18.95 5.38 15.56
C LYS A 350 18.37 4.50 14.50
N ASP A 351 19.20 3.71 13.83
CA ASP A 351 18.79 2.67 12.91
C ASP A 351 18.77 1.29 13.60
N ALA A 352 18.11 0.33 12.99
CA ALA A 352 18.14 -1.06 13.42
C ALA A 352 17.98 -2.02 12.24
N PHE A 353 18.78 -3.09 12.27
CA PHE A 353 18.47 -4.28 11.50
C PHE A 353 17.40 -5.06 12.27
N THR A 354 16.19 -5.11 11.72
CA THR A 354 15.00 -5.61 12.39
C THR A 354 14.50 -6.89 11.75
N GLY A 355 14.38 -7.96 12.56
CA GLY A 355 13.66 -9.17 12.22
C GLY A 355 12.25 -9.12 12.81
N ILE A 356 11.24 -9.40 11.99
CA ILE A 356 9.84 -9.51 12.41
C ILE A 356 9.42 -10.95 12.20
N VAL A 357 8.77 -11.56 13.20
CA VAL A 357 8.25 -12.92 13.10
C VAL A 357 6.87 -13.03 13.73
N ALA A 358 5.94 -13.68 13.03
CA ALA A 358 4.61 -14.03 13.53
C ALA A 358 4.48 -15.56 13.66
N SER A 359 3.89 -16.03 14.75
CA SER A 359 3.78 -17.46 15.05
C SER A 359 2.37 -17.88 15.40
N LYS A 360 2.13 -19.18 15.51
CA LYS A 360 0.99 -19.72 16.21
C LYS A 360 1.08 -19.43 17.72
N GLU A 361 -0.02 -19.59 18.45
CA GLU A 361 -0.13 -19.20 19.87
C GLU A 361 0.99 -19.74 20.77
N ASP A 362 1.38 -20.99 20.59
CA ASP A 362 2.37 -21.71 21.40
C ASP A 362 3.76 -21.79 20.73
N GLY A 363 4.01 -21.00 19.70
CA GLY A 363 5.17 -21.12 18.83
C GLY A 363 6.16 -19.95 18.83
N ILE A 364 5.96 -18.95 19.68
CA ILE A 364 6.77 -17.72 19.58
C ILE A 364 8.27 -17.95 19.90
N ASP A 365 8.59 -18.81 20.85
CA ASP A 365 9.96 -19.18 21.20
C ASP A 365 10.67 -19.88 20.02
N SER A 366 9.97 -20.82 19.39
CA SER A 366 10.46 -21.54 18.21
C SER A 366 10.62 -20.61 17.02
N ALA A 367 9.73 -19.68 16.81
CA ALA A 367 9.76 -18.70 15.74
C ALA A 367 10.93 -17.71 15.94
N ILE A 368 11.10 -17.18 17.15
CA ILE A 368 12.26 -16.36 17.52
C ILE A 368 13.57 -17.13 17.29
N THR A 369 13.64 -18.36 17.78
CA THR A 369 14.82 -19.21 17.59
C THR A 369 15.12 -19.40 16.09
N ALA A 370 14.10 -19.58 15.25
CA ALA A 370 14.28 -19.82 13.82
C ALA A 370 14.80 -18.58 13.09
N ILE A 371 14.21 -17.39 13.32
CA ILE A 371 14.69 -16.16 12.67
C ILE A 371 16.10 -15.79 13.16
N VAL A 372 16.38 -15.91 14.46
CA VAL A 372 17.72 -15.67 15.02
C VAL A 372 18.72 -16.66 14.41
N ARG A 373 18.34 -17.92 14.19
CA ARG A 373 19.21 -18.91 13.56
C ARG A 373 19.62 -18.51 12.14
N GLU A 374 18.73 -17.99 11.34
CA GLU A 374 19.06 -17.52 9.99
C GLU A 374 19.91 -16.24 10.02
N ILE A 375 19.60 -15.30 10.92
CA ILE A 375 20.42 -14.09 11.14
C ILE A 375 21.86 -14.49 11.57
N GLU A 376 22.00 -15.39 12.54
CA GLU A 376 23.31 -15.89 13.02
C GLU A 376 24.03 -16.75 11.96
N ARG A 377 23.29 -17.50 11.14
CA ARG A 377 23.86 -18.23 10.01
C ARG A 377 24.49 -17.27 9.00
N VAL A 378 23.79 -16.19 8.66
CA VAL A 378 24.31 -15.15 7.78
C VAL A 378 25.49 -14.43 8.42
N HIS A 379 25.41 -14.10 9.72
CA HIS A 379 26.49 -13.44 10.44
C HIS A 379 27.77 -14.30 10.44
N LYS A 380 27.63 -15.63 10.58
CA LYS A 380 28.78 -16.57 10.68
C LYS A 380 29.34 -16.97 9.32
N PHE A 381 28.51 -17.21 8.32
CA PHE A 381 28.93 -17.80 7.03
C PHE A 381 28.69 -16.87 5.82
N GLY A 382 27.94 -15.81 5.97
CA GLY A 382 27.55 -14.90 4.87
C GLY A 382 26.55 -15.52 3.90
N PHE A 383 26.39 -14.86 2.77
CA PHE A 383 25.63 -15.31 1.62
C PHE A 383 26.54 -15.96 0.58
N THR A 384 25.97 -16.82 -0.27
CA THR A 384 26.67 -17.48 -1.36
C THR A 384 26.75 -16.56 -2.59
N ALA A 385 27.68 -16.88 -3.50
CA ALA A 385 27.83 -16.14 -4.76
C ALA A 385 26.57 -16.26 -5.66
N SER A 386 25.85 -17.39 -5.61
CA SER A 386 24.63 -17.60 -6.40
C SER A 386 23.45 -16.80 -5.89
N GLU A 387 23.24 -16.70 -4.57
CA GLU A 387 22.23 -15.81 -3.99
C GLU A 387 22.49 -14.35 -4.40
N TYR A 388 23.76 -13.92 -4.23
CA TYR A 388 24.12 -12.55 -4.60
C TYR A 388 23.97 -12.28 -6.09
N ALA A 389 24.29 -13.23 -6.96
CA ALA A 389 24.13 -13.06 -8.40
C ALA A 389 22.66 -12.81 -8.79
N ARG A 390 21.72 -13.51 -8.14
CA ARG A 390 20.27 -13.31 -8.36
C ARG A 390 19.79 -11.95 -7.83
N ALA A 391 20.07 -11.62 -6.58
CA ALA A 391 19.69 -10.34 -5.98
C ALA A 391 20.27 -9.15 -6.76
N LYS A 392 21.52 -9.28 -7.24
CA LYS A 392 22.17 -8.30 -8.11
C LYS A 392 21.45 -8.16 -9.46
N ALA A 393 21.06 -9.28 -10.07
CA ALA A 393 20.31 -9.26 -11.33
C ALA A 393 18.95 -8.56 -11.19
N ASP A 394 18.23 -8.84 -10.10
CA ASP A 394 16.96 -8.20 -9.79
C ASP A 394 17.12 -6.68 -9.57
N TYR A 395 18.13 -6.27 -8.82
CA TYR A 395 18.44 -4.86 -8.60
C TYR A 395 18.74 -4.13 -9.91
N LEU A 396 19.64 -4.67 -10.74
CA LEU A 396 19.99 -4.07 -12.03
C LEU A 396 18.78 -4.03 -12.97
N ARG A 397 17.91 -5.02 -12.91
CA ARG A 397 16.69 -5.05 -13.71
C ARG A 397 15.67 -3.99 -13.25
N MET A 398 15.55 -3.80 -11.93
CA MET A 398 14.72 -2.74 -11.37
C MET A 398 15.25 -1.35 -11.78
N LEU A 399 16.55 -1.14 -11.66
CA LEU A 399 17.21 0.12 -12.05
C LEU A 399 17.05 0.41 -13.55
N GLU A 400 17.21 -0.61 -14.41
CA GLU A 400 16.95 -0.50 -15.85
C GLU A 400 15.49 -0.10 -16.13
N SER A 401 14.55 -0.71 -15.43
CA SER A 401 13.12 -0.38 -15.57
C SER A 401 12.84 1.07 -15.19
N ALA A 402 13.38 1.52 -14.06
CA ALA A 402 13.25 2.92 -13.62
C ALA A 402 13.86 3.90 -14.64
N TYR A 403 15.04 3.58 -15.17
CA TYR A 403 15.67 4.40 -16.23
C TYR A 403 14.84 4.43 -17.52
N ASN A 404 14.27 3.31 -17.95
CA ASN A 404 13.41 3.24 -19.13
C ASN A 404 12.14 4.09 -18.95
N GLU A 405 11.58 4.14 -17.72
CA GLU A 405 10.39 4.91 -17.37
C GLU A 405 10.65 6.39 -17.06
N ARG A 406 11.90 6.88 -17.09
CA ARG A 406 12.29 8.23 -16.63
C ARG A 406 11.46 9.39 -17.19
N ASN A 407 10.96 9.24 -18.43
CA ASN A 407 10.09 10.23 -19.08
C ASN A 407 8.59 9.99 -18.84
N LYS A 408 8.24 9.00 -18.00
CA LYS A 408 6.86 8.60 -17.67
C LYS A 408 6.59 8.66 -16.16
N VAL A 409 7.44 9.36 -15.41
CA VAL A 409 7.32 9.54 -13.96
C VAL A 409 6.31 10.64 -13.64
N LYS A 410 5.39 10.36 -12.72
CA LYS A 410 4.41 11.35 -12.26
C LYS A 410 5.02 12.30 -11.24
N ASN A 411 4.41 13.49 -11.08
CA ASN A 411 4.83 14.54 -10.15
C ASN A 411 5.10 14.01 -8.74
N GLY A 412 4.18 13.20 -8.19
CA GLY A 412 4.25 12.71 -6.80
C GLY A 412 5.57 12.00 -6.47
N ALA A 413 6.14 11.22 -7.41
CA ALA A 413 7.40 10.52 -7.17
C ALA A 413 8.57 11.49 -6.94
N TYR A 414 8.63 12.59 -7.70
CA TYR A 414 9.64 13.63 -7.49
C TYR A 414 9.38 14.42 -6.21
N VAL A 415 8.11 14.66 -5.87
CA VAL A 415 7.77 15.34 -4.61
C VAL A 415 8.25 14.53 -3.42
N ASP A 416 7.98 13.21 -3.40
CA ASP A 416 8.41 12.31 -2.31
C ASP A 416 9.94 12.34 -2.16
N GLU A 417 10.68 12.29 -3.26
CA GLU A 417 12.14 12.39 -3.30
C GLU A 417 12.63 13.72 -2.68
N TYR A 418 12.01 14.85 -3.04
CA TYR A 418 12.45 16.17 -2.54
C TYR A 418 12.02 16.40 -1.10
N VAL A 419 10.89 15.88 -0.66
CA VAL A 419 10.49 15.89 0.75
C VAL A 419 11.50 15.11 1.59
N ARG A 420 11.90 13.91 1.15
CA ARG A 420 12.94 13.11 1.85
C ARG A 420 14.31 13.81 1.84
N HIS A 421 14.67 14.45 0.74
CA HIS A 421 15.90 15.26 0.72
C HIS A 421 15.85 16.43 1.73
N PHE A 422 14.72 17.15 1.79
CA PHE A 422 14.58 18.24 2.76
C PHE A 422 14.61 17.74 4.19
N ILE A 423 13.84 16.69 4.52
CA ILE A 423 13.71 16.19 5.89
C ILE A 423 14.96 15.45 6.35
N ASP A 424 15.46 14.52 5.55
CA ASP A 424 16.43 13.49 5.93
C ASP A 424 17.78 13.63 5.22
N ASN A 425 17.96 14.64 4.37
CA ASN A 425 19.14 14.81 3.50
C ASN A 425 19.40 13.60 2.57
N GLU A 426 18.34 12.84 2.20
CA GLU A 426 18.48 11.77 1.21
C GLU A 426 19.01 12.33 -0.11
N PRO A 427 20.00 11.70 -0.76
CA PRO A 427 20.53 12.20 -2.01
C PRO A 427 19.50 12.14 -3.14
N ILE A 428 19.53 13.13 -4.00
CA ILE A 428 18.63 13.23 -5.18
C ILE A 428 19.45 13.29 -6.48
N PRO A 429 20.11 12.20 -6.89
CA PRO A 429 20.93 12.20 -8.10
C PRO A 429 20.11 12.33 -9.39
N GLY A 430 18.82 11.98 -9.35
CA GLY A 430 18.03 11.70 -10.52
C GLY A 430 18.40 10.35 -11.15
N ILE A 431 17.43 9.70 -11.78
CA ILE A 431 17.58 8.32 -12.26
C ILE A 431 18.67 8.15 -13.31
N GLU A 432 18.94 9.17 -14.14
CA GLU A 432 20.00 9.12 -15.16
C GLU A 432 21.40 8.99 -14.52
N ASN A 433 21.66 9.79 -13.49
CA ASN A 433 22.92 9.72 -12.74
C ASN A 433 22.98 8.42 -11.91
N GLU A 434 21.91 8.06 -11.21
CA GLU A 434 21.87 6.83 -10.42
C GLU A 434 22.11 5.60 -11.30
N TYR A 435 21.43 5.52 -12.44
CA TYR A 435 21.63 4.44 -13.43
C TYR A 435 23.08 4.36 -13.90
N ALA A 436 23.69 5.48 -14.26
CA ALA A 436 25.07 5.53 -14.72
C ALA A 436 26.05 5.12 -13.61
N ILE A 437 25.87 5.64 -12.40
CA ILE A 437 26.72 5.36 -11.23
C ILE A 437 26.62 3.90 -10.84
N MET A 438 25.42 3.38 -10.65
CA MET A 438 25.24 2.01 -10.15
C MET A 438 25.64 0.95 -11.16
N ASN A 439 25.47 1.19 -12.47
CA ASN A 439 25.99 0.30 -13.50
C ASN A 439 27.53 0.26 -13.57
N GLN A 440 28.22 1.27 -13.05
CA GLN A 440 29.68 1.24 -12.89
C GLN A 440 30.11 0.54 -11.59
N ILE A 441 29.39 0.79 -10.50
CA ILE A 441 29.75 0.30 -9.16
C ILE A 441 29.36 -1.16 -8.97
N VAL A 442 28.10 -1.51 -9.22
CA VAL A 442 27.53 -2.83 -8.90
C VAL A 442 28.27 -4.01 -9.52
N PRO A 443 28.75 -3.97 -10.79
CA PRO A 443 29.56 -5.06 -11.36
C PRO A 443 30.85 -5.38 -10.57
N ASN A 444 31.40 -4.37 -9.91
CA ASN A 444 32.66 -4.48 -9.14
C ASN A 444 32.48 -4.87 -7.67
N LEU A 445 31.24 -4.93 -7.21
CA LEU A 445 30.91 -5.38 -5.85
C LEU A 445 30.79 -6.90 -5.82
N SER A 446 31.51 -7.52 -4.89
CA SER A 446 31.48 -8.97 -4.67
C SER A 446 30.60 -9.34 -3.47
N VAL A 447 30.23 -10.62 -3.37
CA VAL A 447 29.48 -11.14 -2.22
C VAL A 447 30.27 -10.98 -0.92
N GLU A 448 31.60 -11.10 -0.96
CA GLU A 448 32.46 -10.92 0.21
C GLU A 448 32.39 -9.48 0.75
N MET A 449 32.27 -8.48 -0.15
CA MET A 449 32.07 -7.09 0.24
C MET A 449 30.70 -6.90 0.91
N VAL A 450 29.64 -7.47 0.36
CA VAL A 450 28.31 -7.46 0.98
C VAL A 450 28.33 -8.15 2.34
N ASN A 451 28.92 -9.34 2.42
CA ASN A 451 29.05 -10.11 3.67
C ASN A 451 29.85 -9.34 4.74
N SER A 452 30.81 -8.50 4.34
CA SER A 452 31.61 -7.72 5.30
C SER A 452 30.82 -6.63 6.03
N LEU A 453 29.62 -6.27 5.54
CA LEU A 453 28.74 -5.30 6.21
C LEU A 453 27.95 -5.94 7.37
N ILE A 454 27.65 -7.24 7.30
CA ILE A 454 26.79 -7.96 8.24
C ILE A 454 27.19 -7.75 9.71
N PRO A 455 28.47 -7.84 10.13
CA PRO A 455 28.86 -7.61 11.52
C PRO A 455 28.63 -6.18 12.02
N ALA A 456 28.39 -5.22 11.13
CA ALA A 456 28.02 -3.85 11.53
C ALA A 456 26.52 -3.70 11.76
N LEU A 457 25.68 -4.54 11.14
CA LEU A 457 24.24 -4.54 11.28
C LEU A 457 23.79 -5.45 12.43
N VAL A 458 24.39 -6.63 12.55
CA VAL A 458 24.06 -7.64 13.58
C VAL A 458 25.19 -7.69 14.59
N THR A 459 24.96 -7.18 15.79
CA THR A 459 25.96 -7.12 16.87
C THR A 459 25.50 -7.92 18.09
N ASP A 460 26.46 -8.29 18.97
CA ASP A 460 26.17 -8.99 20.24
C ASP A 460 25.52 -8.08 21.31
N SER A 461 25.55 -6.78 21.10
CA SER A 461 24.94 -5.76 21.97
C SER A 461 23.84 -5.02 21.20
N ASN A 462 23.12 -4.12 21.87
CA ASN A 462 22.06 -3.29 21.28
C ASN A 462 20.84 -4.05 20.75
N LEU A 463 20.63 -5.31 21.16
CA LEU A 463 19.44 -6.05 20.81
C LEU A 463 18.25 -5.59 21.65
N VAL A 464 17.14 -5.31 20.99
CA VAL A 464 15.82 -5.05 21.58
C VAL A 464 14.84 -6.08 21.04
N VAL A 465 14.14 -6.78 21.92
CA VAL A 465 13.09 -7.74 21.55
C VAL A 465 11.77 -7.23 22.07
N ASN A 466 10.84 -6.97 21.17
CA ASN A 466 9.48 -6.56 21.51
C ASN A 466 8.51 -7.66 21.08
N VAL A 467 7.70 -8.15 22.02
CA VAL A 467 6.73 -9.22 21.80
C VAL A 467 5.33 -8.73 22.07
N PHE A 468 4.48 -8.81 21.06
CA PHE A 468 3.03 -8.61 21.18
C PHE A 468 2.34 -9.96 21.23
N PHE A 469 1.57 -10.22 22.29
CA PHE A 469 1.08 -11.53 22.59
C PHE A 469 -0.43 -11.52 22.88
N PRO A 470 -1.19 -12.57 22.45
CA PRO A 470 -2.61 -12.70 22.80
C PRO A 470 -2.83 -12.85 24.31
N GLU A 471 -3.78 -12.09 24.87
CA GLU A 471 -4.28 -12.32 26.23
C GLU A 471 -5.51 -13.24 26.17
N LYS A 472 -5.30 -14.53 26.48
CA LYS A 472 -6.32 -15.57 26.36
C LYS A 472 -6.26 -16.53 27.54
N GLU A 473 -7.43 -16.92 28.06
CA GLU A 473 -7.52 -17.88 29.17
C GLU A 473 -6.83 -19.21 28.80
N GLY A 474 -5.95 -19.68 29.67
CA GLY A 474 -5.17 -20.91 29.51
C GLY A 474 -3.94 -20.77 28.60
N LEU A 475 -3.74 -19.66 27.94
CA LEU A 475 -2.53 -19.38 27.17
C LEU A 475 -1.48 -18.72 28.07
N LYS A 476 -0.30 -19.36 28.17
CA LYS A 476 0.80 -18.85 28.97
C LYS A 476 1.54 -17.75 28.21
N VAL A 477 1.56 -16.55 28.77
CA VAL A 477 2.42 -15.46 28.28
C VAL A 477 3.88 -15.82 28.55
N PRO A 478 4.80 -15.73 27.57
CA PRO A 478 6.21 -16.03 27.79
C PRO A 478 6.83 -15.01 28.75
N SER A 479 7.76 -15.48 29.58
CA SER A 479 8.54 -14.58 30.42
C SER A 479 9.70 -13.96 29.64
N LYS A 480 10.28 -12.89 30.20
CA LYS A 480 11.51 -12.29 29.66
C LYS A 480 12.64 -13.30 29.55
N GLU A 481 12.80 -14.17 30.55
CA GLU A 481 13.82 -15.22 30.58
C GLU A 481 13.60 -16.27 29.50
N GLU A 482 12.34 -16.63 29.18
CA GLU A 482 12.01 -17.56 28.10
C GLU A 482 12.33 -16.95 26.72
N ILE A 483 12.02 -15.68 26.51
CA ILE A 483 12.38 -14.97 25.27
C ILE A 483 13.91 -14.87 25.12
N LEU A 484 14.62 -14.50 26.20
CA LEU A 484 16.09 -14.47 26.18
C LEU A 484 16.69 -15.86 25.94
N ALA A 485 16.08 -16.92 26.51
CA ALA A 485 16.50 -18.29 26.28
C ALA A 485 16.32 -18.70 24.81
N ALA A 486 15.21 -18.29 24.15
CA ALA A 486 14.97 -18.55 22.75
C ALA A 486 16.01 -17.88 21.85
N VAL A 487 16.36 -16.61 22.13
CA VAL A 487 17.43 -15.87 21.41
C VAL A 487 18.80 -16.54 21.63
N ASN A 488 19.15 -16.83 22.88
CA ASN A 488 20.48 -17.36 23.23
C ASN A 488 20.69 -18.84 22.88
N LYS A 489 19.60 -19.58 22.66
CA LYS A 489 19.67 -21.00 22.25
C LYS A 489 20.52 -21.19 21.01
N VAL A 490 20.41 -20.31 20.04
CA VAL A 490 21.14 -20.37 18.77
C VAL A 490 22.65 -20.18 18.97
N LYS A 491 23.08 -19.37 19.94
CA LYS A 491 24.49 -19.15 20.23
C LYS A 491 25.21 -20.43 20.66
N ALA A 492 24.48 -21.40 21.21
CA ALA A 492 25.02 -22.72 21.61
C ALA A 492 24.95 -23.78 20.47
N GLU A 493 24.28 -23.47 19.37
CA GLU A 493 24.12 -24.40 18.24
C GLU A 493 25.34 -24.41 17.33
N THR A 494 25.67 -25.61 16.80
CA THR A 494 26.65 -25.74 15.72
C THR A 494 25.91 -25.50 14.40
N LEU A 495 26.00 -24.28 13.89
CA LEU A 495 25.37 -23.91 12.62
C LEU A 495 26.18 -24.40 11.43
N THR A 496 25.51 -24.77 10.36
CA THR A 496 26.09 -25.08 9.04
C THR A 496 25.82 -23.94 8.06
N ALA A 497 26.70 -23.79 7.08
CA ALA A 497 26.45 -22.83 5.99
C ALA A 497 25.17 -23.20 5.22
N TYR A 498 24.55 -22.20 4.66
CA TYR A 498 23.40 -22.39 3.78
C TYR A 498 23.85 -23.03 2.46
N GLU A 499 23.11 -24.02 1.98
CA GLU A 499 23.31 -24.66 0.68
C GLU A 499 22.28 -24.15 -0.29
N ASP A 500 22.72 -23.35 -1.25
CA ASP A 500 21.84 -22.80 -2.29
C ASP A 500 21.64 -23.83 -3.42
N LYS A 501 20.45 -24.40 -3.49
CA LYS A 501 20.07 -25.32 -4.56
C LYS A 501 19.54 -24.51 -5.73
N VAL A 502 20.23 -24.51 -6.85
CA VAL A 502 19.87 -23.80 -8.09
C VAL A 502 19.66 -24.82 -9.19
N SER A 503 18.61 -24.61 -9.99
CA SER A 503 18.37 -25.35 -11.23
C SER A 503 18.84 -24.53 -12.41
N ASP A 504 19.62 -25.13 -13.31
CA ASP A 504 20.02 -24.52 -14.59
C ASP A 504 19.03 -24.86 -15.74
N GLU A 505 17.93 -25.54 -15.42
CA GLU A 505 16.91 -25.91 -16.43
C GLU A 505 16.17 -24.65 -16.93
N PRO A 506 15.89 -24.58 -18.25
CA PRO A 506 15.01 -23.53 -18.78
C PRO A 506 13.56 -23.77 -18.33
N LEU A 507 12.78 -22.69 -18.21
CA LEU A 507 11.34 -22.78 -17.84
C LEU A 507 10.59 -23.80 -18.71
N ILE A 508 10.90 -23.86 -20.00
CA ILE A 508 10.36 -24.83 -20.96
C ILE A 508 11.52 -25.44 -21.73
N SER A 509 11.73 -26.74 -21.58
CA SER A 509 12.83 -27.47 -22.23
C SER A 509 12.64 -27.59 -23.76
N GLU A 510 11.40 -27.78 -24.20
CA GLU A 510 11.05 -27.87 -25.62
C GLU A 510 9.98 -26.84 -25.98
N ARG A 511 10.32 -25.95 -26.91
CA ARG A 511 9.38 -24.91 -27.36
C ARG A 511 8.14 -25.59 -27.95
N PRO A 512 6.91 -25.25 -27.51
CA PRO A 512 5.70 -25.92 -28.00
C PRO A 512 5.51 -25.68 -29.50
N GLN A 513 4.91 -26.68 -30.16
CA GLN A 513 4.48 -26.54 -31.56
C GLN A 513 3.25 -25.62 -31.60
N GLY A 514 3.46 -24.42 -32.04
CA GLY A 514 2.47 -23.35 -32.05
C GLY A 514 1.32 -23.57 -33.02
N GLY A 515 0.26 -22.83 -32.80
CA GLY A 515 -0.84 -22.69 -33.74
C GLY A 515 -0.57 -21.58 -34.77
N LYS A 516 -1.64 -21.18 -35.46
CA LYS A 516 -1.61 -20.10 -36.45
C LYS A 516 -2.61 -19.03 -36.09
N ILE A 517 -2.30 -17.77 -36.41
CA ILE A 517 -3.29 -16.70 -36.45
C ILE A 517 -4.15 -16.93 -37.70
N THR A 518 -5.42 -17.25 -37.51
CA THR A 518 -6.37 -17.58 -38.59
C THR A 518 -7.17 -16.38 -39.05
N LYS A 519 -7.30 -15.35 -38.18
CA LYS A 519 -8.03 -14.12 -38.47
C LYS A 519 -7.40 -12.94 -37.71
N GLN A 520 -7.36 -11.80 -38.34
CA GLN A 520 -6.98 -10.52 -37.72
C GLN A 520 -7.99 -9.46 -38.15
N GLU A 521 -8.50 -8.68 -37.16
CA GLU A 521 -9.49 -7.63 -37.43
C GLU A 521 -9.32 -6.46 -36.45
N ASN A 522 -9.85 -5.30 -36.82
CA ASN A 522 -9.87 -4.14 -35.94
C ASN A 522 -10.86 -4.38 -34.81
N GLY A 523 -10.43 -4.11 -33.59
CA GLY A 523 -11.24 -4.17 -32.37
C GLY A 523 -11.68 -2.80 -31.87
N PRO A 524 -12.42 -2.77 -30.74
CA PRO A 524 -12.83 -1.52 -30.11
C PRO A 524 -11.64 -0.75 -29.53
N PHE A 525 -11.78 0.55 -29.37
CA PHE A 525 -10.82 1.44 -28.72
C PHE A 525 -9.41 1.41 -29.34
N GLY A 526 -9.30 1.16 -30.64
CA GLY A 526 -8.01 1.07 -31.35
C GLY A 526 -7.22 -0.19 -31.04
N SER A 527 -7.88 -1.25 -30.60
CA SER A 527 -7.28 -2.58 -30.42
C SER A 527 -7.30 -3.39 -31.72
N THR A 528 -6.50 -4.47 -31.76
CA THR A 528 -6.50 -5.48 -32.79
C THR A 528 -6.97 -6.81 -32.17
N ILE A 529 -7.86 -7.50 -32.85
CA ILE A 529 -8.37 -8.82 -32.44
C ILE A 529 -7.69 -9.88 -33.32
N LEU A 530 -7.03 -10.85 -32.69
CA LEU A 530 -6.48 -12.04 -33.35
C LEU A 530 -7.31 -13.25 -32.93
N THR A 531 -7.60 -14.13 -33.87
CA THR A 531 -8.17 -15.46 -33.59
C THR A 531 -7.13 -16.51 -33.93
N LEU A 532 -6.84 -17.40 -33.00
CA LEU A 532 -5.87 -18.47 -33.18
C LEU A 532 -6.56 -19.75 -33.68
N SER A 533 -5.78 -20.68 -34.24
CA SER A 533 -6.29 -21.94 -34.82
C SER A 533 -6.94 -22.87 -33.76
N ASN A 534 -6.60 -22.71 -32.48
CA ASN A 534 -7.21 -23.46 -31.39
C ASN A 534 -8.43 -22.75 -30.76
N GLY A 535 -8.90 -21.65 -31.38
CA GLY A 535 -10.08 -20.92 -30.91
C GLY A 535 -9.81 -19.74 -29.99
N VAL A 536 -8.61 -19.64 -29.40
CA VAL A 536 -8.20 -18.54 -28.51
C VAL A 536 -8.36 -17.19 -29.22
N ARG A 537 -8.97 -16.25 -28.54
CA ARG A 537 -9.08 -14.85 -28.97
C ARG A 537 -8.06 -13.98 -28.23
N VAL A 538 -7.33 -13.18 -28.96
CA VAL A 538 -6.33 -12.26 -28.39
C VAL A 538 -6.64 -10.84 -28.82
N ILE A 539 -6.62 -9.92 -27.84
CA ILE A 539 -6.85 -8.50 -28.01
C ILE A 539 -5.54 -7.79 -27.73
N LEU A 540 -5.00 -7.08 -28.72
CA LEU A 540 -3.78 -6.29 -28.59
C LEU A 540 -4.13 -4.80 -28.63
N LYS A 541 -3.69 -4.05 -27.63
CA LYS A 541 -3.77 -2.59 -27.62
C LYS A 541 -2.39 -2.02 -27.33
N SER A 542 -1.72 -1.52 -28.37
CA SER A 542 -0.45 -0.82 -28.23
C SER A 542 -0.68 0.56 -27.63
N THR A 543 0.14 0.93 -26.63
CA THR A 543 0.14 2.23 -25.98
C THR A 543 1.59 2.69 -25.74
N ASP A 544 1.76 3.99 -25.52
CA ASP A 544 3.04 4.60 -25.17
C ASP A 544 3.05 5.19 -23.74
N PHE A 545 2.09 4.77 -22.89
CA PHE A 545 1.90 5.31 -21.53
C PHE A 545 3.05 4.94 -20.61
N LYS A 546 3.59 3.72 -20.77
CA LYS A 546 4.76 3.20 -20.07
C LYS A 546 5.72 2.58 -21.08
N ALA A 547 7.02 2.81 -20.88
CA ALA A 547 8.06 2.30 -21.78
C ALA A 547 8.38 0.82 -21.53
N ASP A 548 8.27 0.37 -20.27
CA ASP A 548 8.72 -0.95 -19.81
C ASP A 548 7.58 -1.79 -19.20
N GLU A 549 6.36 -1.63 -19.72
CA GLU A 549 5.19 -2.36 -19.23
C GLU A 549 4.31 -2.89 -20.38
N ILE A 550 3.96 -4.18 -20.28
CA ILE A 550 2.83 -4.82 -20.95
C ILE A 550 1.99 -5.49 -19.87
N ARG A 551 0.70 -5.17 -19.78
CA ARG A 551 -0.27 -5.81 -18.89
C ARG A 551 -1.09 -6.83 -19.63
N MET A 552 -1.38 -7.95 -18.96
CA MET A 552 -2.21 -9.04 -19.48
C MET A 552 -3.39 -9.31 -18.55
N ARG A 553 -4.54 -9.53 -19.14
CA ARG A 553 -5.70 -10.16 -18.51
C ARG A 553 -6.27 -11.21 -19.46
N ALA A 554 -6.56 -12.41 -18.93
CA ALA A 554 -7.26 -13.44 -19.69
C ALA A 554 -8.48 -13.90 -18.89
N PHE A 555 -9.53 -14.30 -19.56
CA PHE A 555 -10.72 -14.86 -18.92
C PHE A 555 -11.48 -15.80 -19.84
N SER A 556 -12.21 -16.73 -19.22
CA SER A 556 -13.19 -17.62 -19.82
C SER A 556 -14.42 -17.70 -18.90
N PRO A 557 -15.63 -17.87 -19.42
CA PRO A 557 -16.83 -18.02 -18.61
C PRO A 557 -16.91 -19.38 -17.93
N GLY A 558 -17.40 -19.41 -16.68
CA GLY A 558 -17.58 -20.64 -15.91
C GLY A 558 -17.32 -20.42 -14.42
N GLY A 559 -16.05 -20.34 -14.07
CA GLY A 559 -15.59 -20.13 -12.71
C GLY A 559 -16.00 -21.21 -11.74
N SER A 560 -15.90 -20.89 -10.46
CA SER A 560 -16.32 -21.78 -9.38
C SER A 560 -17.83 -21.99 -9.32
N SER A 561 -18.62 -21.20 -10.09
CA SER A 561 -20.08 -21.37 -10.17
C SER A 561 -20.48 -22.78 -10.64
N LEU A 562 -19.64 -23.44 -11.43
CA LEU A 562 -19.91 -24.75 -12.01
C LEU A 562 -19.73 -25.91 -11.03
N PHE A 563 -19.04 -25.68 -9.90
CA PHE A 563 -18.86 -26.70 -8.86
C PHE A 563 -20.06 -26.72 -7.89
N PRO A 564 -20.35 -27.84 -7.25
CA PRO A 564 -21.46 -27.96 -6.31
C PRO A 564 -21.11 -27.30 -4.96
N ASN A 565 -22.13 -27.00 -4.14
CA ASN A 565 -21.95 -26.28 -2.86
C ASN A 565 -21.24 -27.10 -1.76
N ASP A 566 -21.22 -28.42 -1.85
CA ASP A 566 -20.47 -29.28 -0.92
C ASP A 566 -18.95 -29.20 -1.11
N GLU A 567 -18.47 -28.64 -2.23
CA GLU A 567 -17.06 -28.34 -2.49
C GLU A 567 -16.61 -26.94 -1.99
N ILE A 568 -17.44 -26.24 -1.23
CA ILE A 568 -17.17 -24.85 -0.87
C ILE A 568 -15.84 -24.65 -0.14
N ILE A 569 -15.41 -25.62 0.66
CA ILE A 569 -14.12 -25.57 1.37
C ILE A 569 -12.97 -25.57 0.37
N ASN A 570 -13.02 -26.48 -0.61
CA ASN A 570 -12.04 -26.57 -1.69
C ASN A 570 -12.08 -25.34 -2.62
N ILE A 571 -13.28 -24.82 -2.91
CA ILE A 571 -13.47 -23.58 -3.70
C ILE A 571 -12.82 -22.40 -3.02
N ASN A 572 -13.01 -22.23 -1.71
CA ASN A 572 -12.51 -21.07 -0.97
C ASN A 572 -10.98 -20.95 -0.93
N VAL A 573 -10.27 -22.07 -1.06
CA VAL A 573 -8.80 -22.12 -1.05
C VAL A 573 -8.19 -22.45 -2.41
N MET A 574 -9.01 -22.59 -3.47
CA MET A 574 -8.55 -23.09 -4.77
C MET A 574 -7.41 -22.25 -5.35
N ASN A 575 -7.51 -20.95 -5.31
CA ASN A 575 -6.51 -20.06 -5.90
C ASN A 575 -5.18 -20.16 -5.16
N ASP A 576 -5.22 -20.20 -3.83
CA ASP A 576 -4.01 -20.33 -3.01
C ASP A 576 -3.37 -21.71 -3.22
N VAL A 577 -4.16 -22.77 -3.08
CA VAL A 577 -3.68 -24.16 -3.14
C VAL A 577 -3.17 -24.53 -4.53
N ALA A 578 -3.80 -24.06 -5.61
CA ALA A 578 -3.36 -24.36 -6.96
C ALA A 578 -2.00 -23.74 -7.31
N SER A 579 -1.64 -22.64 -6.65
CA SER A 579 -0.39 -21.89 -6.90
C SER A 579 0.81 -22.34 -6.05
N ILE A 580 0.58 -22.99 -4.89
CA ILE A 580 1.66 -23.28 -3.94
C ILE A 580 2.69 -24.29 -4.43
N GLY A 581 2.32 -25.18 -5.34
CA GLY A 581 3.21 -26.23 -5.84
C GLY A 581 4.21 -25.77 -6.89
N GLY A 582 4.02 -24.59 -7.47
CA GLY A 582 4.84 -24.11 -8.57
C GLY A 582 4.35 -24.57 -9.94
N LEU A 583 5.20 -24.47 -10.96
CA LEU A 583 4.87 -24.77 -12.37
C LEU A 583 5.95 -25.66 -13.02
N GLY A 584 5.51 -26.59 -13.87
CA GLY A 584 6.42 -27.49 -14.59
C GLY A 584 7.27 -28.32 -13.64
N ASN A 585 8.58 -28.25 -13.78
CA ASN A 585 9.56 -28.92 -12.92
C ASN A 585 9.94 -28.08 -11.68
N PHE A 586 9.48 -26.84 -11.57
CA PHE A 586 9.92 -25.87 -10.59
C PHE A 586 8.93 -25.74 -9.42
N SER A 587 9.42 -25.88 -8.19
CA SER A 587 8.70 -25.38 -7.02
C SER A 587 8.56 -23.85 -7.08
N ASN A 588 7.75 -23.25 -6.21
CA ASN A 588 7.70 -21.78 -6.15
C ASN A 588 9.06 -21.15 -5.82
N VAL A 589 9.82 -21.78 -4.93
CA VAL A 589 11.18 -21.33 -4.60
C VAL A 589 12.11 -21.40 -5.83
N ASP A 590 12.06 -22.50 -6.58
CA ASP A 590 12.87 -22.65 -7.80
C ASP A 590 12.43 -21.67 -8.89
N LEU A 591 11.11 -21.40 -9.04
CA LEU A 591 10.60 -20.39 -9.97
C LEU A 591 11.15 -18.99 -9.66
N GLU A 592 11.12 -18.58 -8.41
CA GLU A 592 11.70 -17.29 -8.00
C GLU A 592 13.17 -17.20 -8.38
N LYS A 593 13.94 -18.29 -8.15
CA LYS A 593 15.36 -18.34 -8.51
C LYS A 593 15.62 -18.26 -10.02
N VAL A 594 14.83 -18.98 -10.81
CA VAL A 594 14.97 -19.00 -12.29
C VAL A 594 14.49 -17.70 -12.94
N LEU A 595 13.56 -17.01 -12.33
CA LEU A 595 13.03 -15.74 -12.81
C LEU A 595 13.87 -14.52 -12.38
N ALA A 596 14.92 -14.70 -11.60
CA ALA A 596 15.79 -13.60 -11.17
C ALA A 596 16.30 -12.79 -12.37
N GLY A 597 16.24 -11.47 -12.30
CA GLY A 597 16.57 -10.53 -13.38
C GLY A 597 15.52 -10.44 -14.50
N LYS A 598 14.35 -11.08 -14.36
CA LYS A 598 13.23 -10.98 -15.28
C LYS A 598 12.11 -10.12 -14.71
N LYS A 599 11.48 -9.34 -15.56
CA LYS A 599 10.25 -8.60 -15.20
C LYS A 599 9.07 -9.27 -15.92
N ALA A 600 8.62 -10.40 -15.36
CA ALA A 600 7.46 -11.14 -15.84
C ALA A 600 6.77 -11.84 -14.68
N SER A 601 5.45 -11.74 -14.61
CA SER A 601 4.63 -12.41 -13.59
C SER A 601 3.29 -12.85 -14.18
N VAL A 602 2.79 -13.99 -13.70
CA VAL A 602 1.46 -14.53 -14.02
C VAL A 602 0.82 -15.07 -12.76
N SER A 603 -0.45 -14.78 -12.59
CA SER A 603 -1.30 -15.36 -11.56
C SER A 603 -2.58 -15.89 -12.21
N ALA A 604 -2.86 -17.16 -12.01
CA ALA A 604 -4.11 -17.78 -12.43
C ALA A 604 -5.13 -17.71 -11.30
N SER A 605 -6.41 -17.54 -11.64
CA SER A 605 -7.49 -17.48 -10.67
C SER A 605 -8.79 -18.06 -11.20
N VAL A 606 -9.55 -18.67 -10.30
CA VAL A 606 -10.92 -19.14 -10.55
C VAL A 606 -11.85 -18.27 -9.69
N GLY A 607 -12.51 -17.32 -10.36
CA GLY A 607 -13.51 -16.45 -9.74
C GLY A 607 -14.88 -17.12 -9.64
N GLY A 608 -15.90 -16.35 -9.25
CA GLY A 608 -17.28 -16.84 -9.15
C GLY A 608 -17.85 -17.30 -10.49
N ASN A 609 -17.73 -16.48 -11.53
CA ASN A 609 -18.35 -16.66 -12.84
C ASN A 609 -17.34 -16.80 -13.98
N THR A 610 -16.08 -16.67 -13.73
CA THR A 610 -14.98 -16.76 -14.70
C THR A 610 -13.77 -17.45 -14.09
N GLU A 611 -13.00 -18.14 -14.89
CA GLU A 611 -11.59 -18.40 -14.64
C GLU A 611 -10.72 -17.52 -15.53
N GLY A 612 -9.47 -17.29 -15.12
CA GLY A 612 -8.60 -16.45 -15.91
C GLY A 612 -7.18 -16.32 -15.38
N LEU A 613 -6.41 -15.46 -16.04
CA LEU A 613 -5.06 -15.11 -15.64
C LEU A 613 -4.91 -13.59 -15.67
N SER A 614 -4.11 -13.09 -14.76
CA SER A 614 -3.56 -11.74 -14.82
C SER A 614 -2.04 -11.82 -14.85
N GLY A 615 -1.41 -10.82 -15.47
CA GLY A 615 0.05 -10.80 -15.55
C GLY A 615 0.57 -9.48 -16.07
N SER A 616 1.88 -9.34 -15.95
CA SER A 616 2.60 -8.19 -16.53
C SER A 616 4.03 -8.59 -16.88
N CYS A 617 4.60 -7.88 -17.83
CA CYS A 617 6.01 -8.02 -18.16
C CYS A 617 6.57 -6.73 -18.76
N SER A 618 7.89 -6.69 -18.89
CA SER A 618 8.54 -5.76 -19.80
C SER A 618 8.42 -6.25 -21.25
N PRO A 619 8.56 -5.38 -22.27
CA PRO A 619 8.59 -5.83 -23.67
C PRO A 619 9.64 -6.92 -23.94
N LYS A 620 10.84 -6.83 -23.34
CA LYS A 620 11.90 -7.82 -23.52
C LYS A 620 11.63 -9.17 -22.86
N ASP A 621 10.78 -9.20 -21.83
CA ASP A 621 10.43 -10.40 -21.08
C ASP A 621 9.08 -11.02 -21.51
N PHE A 622 8.53 -10.57 -22.66
CA PHE A 622 7.24 -11.05 -23.14
C PHE A 622 7.22 -12.58 -23.40
N GLU A 623 8.33 -13.15 -23.89
CA GLU A 623 8.41 -14.61 -24.04
C GLU A 623 8.37 -15.32 -22.70
N THR A 624 9.00 -14.79 -21.65
CA THR A 624 8.93 -15.33 -20.29
C THR A 624 7.47 -15.31 -19.78
N LEU A 625 6.74 -14.21 -20.03
CA LEU A 625 5.31 -14.14 -19.71
C LEU A 625 4.53 -15.25 -20.43
N MET A 626 4.77 -15.46 -21.73
CA MET A 626 4.10 -16.51 -22.51
C MET A 626 4.43 -17.90 -22.01
N GLN A 627 5.66 -18.16 -21.59
CA GLN A 627 6.07 -19.43 -20.99
C GLN A 627 5.34 -19.70 -19.68
N LEU A 628 5.23 -18.70 -18.80
CA LEU A 628 4.49 -18.81 -17.54
C LEU A 628 2.98 -19.07 -17.79
N VAL A 629 2.38 -18.37 -18.75
CA VAL A 629 0.99 -18.62 -19.15
C VAL A 629 0.82 -20.06 -19.63
N TYR A 630 1.69 -20.54 -20.51
CA TYR A 630 1.65 -21.89 -21.05
C TYR A 630 1.74 -22.95 -19.94
N LEU A 631 2.67 -22.79 -19.00
CA LEU A 631 2.85 -23.70 -17.87
C LEU A 631 1.65 -23.66 -16.91
N SER A 632 1.00 -22.51 -16.70
CA SER A 632 -0.19 -22.40 -15.86
C SER A 632 -1.37 -23.23 -16.38
N PHE A 633 -1.49 -23.38 -17.70
CA PHE A 633 -2.49 -24.25 -18.33
C PHE A 633 -2.09 -25.73 -18.34
N THR A 634 -0.81 -26.01 -18.65
CA THR A 634 -0.38 -27.36 -19.04
C THR A 634 0.31 -28.13 -17.95
N ALA A 635 0.93 -27.45 -16.99
CA ALA A 635 1.80 -28.07 -16.01
C ALA A 635 1.71 -27.46 -14.60
N PRO A 636 0.49 -27.27 -14.02
CA PRO A 636 0.39 -26.89 -12.61
C PRO A 636 0.90 -28.04 -11.75
N ARG A 637 1.87 -27.74 -10.90
CA ARG A 637 2.62 -28.72 -10.09
C ARG A 637 1.95 -28.94 -8.74
N MET A 638 2.01 -30.16 -8.22
CA MET A 638 1.65 -30.47 -6.84
C MET A 638 2.90 -30.61 -5.97
N ASP A 639 2.84 -30.06 -4.77
CA ASP A 639 3.89 -30.16 -3.76
C ASP A 639 3.24 -30.41 -2.38
N ASN A 640 3.44 -31.62 -1.84
CA ASN A 640 2.78 -32.03 -0.60
C ASN A 640 3.38 -31.33 0.64
N ASP A 641 4.65 -30.99 0.62
CA ASP A 641 5.28 -30.29 1.74
C ASP A 641 4.80 -28.83 1.79
N ALA A 642 4.76 -28.16 0.64
CA ALA A 642 4.19 -26.81 0.51
C ALA A 642 2.70 -26.79 0.90
N PHE A 643 1.92 -27.79 0.50
CA PHE A 643 0.51 -27.92 0.91
C PHE A 643 0.35 -28.14 2.41
N THR A 644 1.16 -29.01 3.01
CA THR A 644 1.16 -29.24 4.46
C THR A 644 1.50 -27.94 5.21
N SER A 645 2.51 -27.24 4.74
CA SER A 645 2.88 -25.93 5.25
C SER A 645 1.72 -24.94 5.16
N PHE A 646 1.11 -24.82 3.99
CA PHE A 646 -0.06 -23.97 3.76
C PHE A 646 -1.18 -24.25 4.76
N LYS A 647 -1.56 -25.52 4.94
CA LYS A 647 -2.58 -25.93 5.93
C LYS A 647 -2.21 -25.50 7.34
N ASN A 648 -1.00 -25.76 7.77
CA ASN A 648 -0.53 -25.43 9.12
C ASN A 648 -0.56 -23.92 9.38
N ARG A 649 -0.09 -23.11 8.42
CA ARG A 649 -0.12 -21.64 8.51
C ARG A 649 -1.55 -21.09 8.44
N LEU A 650 -2.38 -21.62 7.54
CA LEU A 650 -3.79 -21.22 7.41
C LEU A 650 -4.54 -21.53 8.71
N GLN A 651 -4.39 -22.72 9.27
CA GLN A 651 -5.03 -23.11 10.51
C GLN A 651 -4.62 -22.20 11.67
N ALA A 652 -3.32 -21.90 11.77
CA ALA A 652 -2.82 -20.99 12.79
C ALA A 652 -3.36 -19.56 12.62
N SER A 653 -3.42 -19.05 11.38
CA SER A 653 -3.97 -17.74 11.08
C SER A 653 -5.46 -17.63 11.39
N LEU A 654 -6.23 -18.71 11.15
CA LEU A 654 -7.67 -18.73 11.36
C LEU A 654 -8.05 -19.00 12.83
N ALA A 655 -7.18 -19.62 13.62
CA ALA A 655 -7.51 -20.13 14.96
C ALA A 655 -8.03 -19.05 15.91
N ASN A 656 -7.57 -17.82 15.78
CA ASN A 656 -7.87 -16.70 16.67
C ASN A 656 -8.51 -15.51 15.98
N GLN A 657 -9.01 -15.67 14.78
CA GLN A 657 -9.65 -14.55 14.06
C GLN A 657 -10.84 -13.96 14.83
N GLU A 658 -11.52 -14.75 15.65
CA GLU A 658 -12.62 -14.31 16.49
C GLU A 658 -12.20 -13.34 17.60
N ALA A 659 -10.90 -13.24 17.94
CA ALA A 659 -10.37 -12.20 18.83
C ALA A 659 -10.54 -10.80 18.20
N ASN A 660 -10.37 -10.69 16.89
CA ASN A 660 -10.60 -9.43 16.20
C ASN A 660 -12.11 -9.10 16.14
N PRO A 661 -12.54 -7.96 16.69
CA PRO A 661 -13.95 -7.57 16.70
C PRO A 661 -14.56 -7.45 15.30
N MET A 662 -13.79 -7.01 14.32
CA MET A 662 -14.27 -6.86 12.95
C MET A 662 -14.68 -8.19 12.31
N THR A 663 -14.12 -9.31 12.74
CA THR A 663 -14.54 -10.64 12.29
C THR A 663 -16.01 -10.91 12.63
N ALA A 664 -16.43 -10.56 13.85
CA ALA A 664 -17.82 -10.73 14.27
C ALA A 664 -18.78 -9.83 13.48
N LEU A 665 -18.36 -8.60 13.19
CA LEU A 665 -19.13 -7.67 12.35
C LEU A 665 -19.32 -8.23 10.94
N GLN A 666 -18.22 -8.70 10.31
CA GLN A 666 -18.25 -9.27 8.96
C GLN A 666 -19.10 -10.56 8.89
N ASP A 667 -18.94 -11.49 9.82
CA ASP A 667 -19.74 -12.73 9.87
C ASP A 667 -21.24 -12.41 10.04
N THR A 668 -21.57 -11.43 10.90
CA THR A 668 -22.95 -10.99 11.12
C THR A 668 -23.51 -10.33 9.87
N LEU A 669 -22.73 -9.46 9.20
CA LEU A 669 -23.13 -8.82 7.96
C LEU A 669 -23.37 -9.83 6.84
N GLN A 670 -22.45 -10.79 6.62
CA GLN A 670 -22.62 -11.83 5.59
C GLN A 670 -23.89 -12.67 5.83
N LYS A 671 -24.13 -13.04 7.07
CA LYS A 671 -25.35 -13.74 7.46
C LYS A 671 -26.62 -12.90 7.26
N ALA A 672 -26.55 -11.62 7.57
CA ALA A 672 -27.66 -10.68 7.37
C ALA A 672 -27.97 -10.50 5.87
N LEU A 673 -26.92 -10.29 5.04
CA LEU A 673 -27.06 -10.07 3.61
C LEU A 673 -27.52 -11.31 2.84
N TYR A 674 -26.94 -12.46 3.11
CA TYR A 674 -27.12 -13.66 2.29
C TYR A 674 -27.82 -14.82 3.01
N MET A 675 -28.40 -14.57 4.18
CA MET A 675 -29.23 -15.52 4.96
C MET A 675 -28.52 -16.86 5.25
N GLY A 676 -27.19 -16.83 5.33
CA GLY A 676 -26.37 -18.02 5.58
C GLY A 676 -26.19 -18.93 4.36
N HIS A 677 -26.25 -18.38 3.15
CA HIS A 677 -25.96 -19.14 1.93
C HIS A 677 -24.57 -19.81 2.02
N PRO A 678 -24.41 -21.12 1.71
CA PRO A 678 -23.15 -21.84 1.91
C PRO A 678 -21.93 -21.16 1.27
N ARG A 679 -22.07 -20.54 0.11
CA ARG A 679 -20.99 -19.87 -0.63
C ARG A 679 -20.54 -18.54 -0.05
N THR A 680 -21.18 -18.05 1.03
CA THR A 680 -20.84 -16.80 1.70
C THR A 680 -20.29 -17.02 3.11
N ILE A 681 -20.09 -18.26 3.50
CA ILE A 681 -19.54 -18.62 4.81
C ILE A 681 -18.03 -18.42 4.78
N ARG A 682 -17.52 -17.72 5.79
CA ARG A 682 -16.07 -17.52 5.98
C ARG A 682 -15.41 -18.85 6.34
N MET A 683 -14.20 -19.08 5.80
CA MET A 683 -13.34 -20.20 6.21
C MET A 683 -12.98 -20.08 7.70
N LYS A 684 -13.02 -21.20 8.42
CA LYS A 684 -12.68 -21.33 9.83
C LYS A 684 -11.61 -22.39 10.05
N ALA A 685 -10.91 -22.32 11.17
CA ALA A 685 -9.80 -23.23 11.46
C ALA A 685 -10.20 -24.72 11.43
N ASP A 686 -11.40 -25.07 11.92
CA ASP A 686 -11.94 -26.45 11.92
C ASP A 686 -12.30 -26.98 10.52
N MET A 687 -12.30 -26.12 9.51
CA MET A 687 -12.54 -26.48 8.11
C MET A 687 -11.26 -26.86 7.37
N VAL A 688 -10.10 -26.42 7.87
CA VAL A 688 -8.82 -26.56 7.16
C VAL A 688 -8.45 -28.02 6.92
N ASP A 689 -8.74 -28.91 7.86
CA ASP A 689 -8.47 -30.35 7.70
C ASP A 689 -9.33 -31.06 6.65
N LYS A 690 -10.42 -30.41 6.19
CA LYS A 690 -11.32 -30.92 5.14
C LYS A 690 -10.87 -30.52 3.74
N ILE A 691 -9.79 -29.74 3.60
CA ILE A 691 -9.23 -29.36 2.29
C ILE A 691 -8.63 -30.59 1.64
N ASP A 692 -9.12 -30.95 0.46
CA ASP A 692 -8.60 -32.03 -0.37
C ASP A 692 -7.73 -31.47 -1.50
N TYR A 693 -6.41 -31.62 -1.39
CA TYR A 693 -5.44 -31.12 -2.36
C TYR A 693 -5.65 -31.69 -3.77
N THR A 694 -5.88 -32.99 -3.85
CA THR A 694 -6.13 -33.69 -5.14
C THR A 694 -7.37 -33.11 -5.81
N LYS A 695 -8.45 -32.96 -5.06
CA LYS A 695 -9.70 -32.39 -5.53
C LYS A 695 -9.57 -30.96 -6.01
N VAL A 696 -8.87 -30.12 -5.23
CA VAL A 696 -8.58 -28.71 -5.64
C VAL A 696 -7.84 -28.68 -6.96
N MET A 697 -6.82 -29.52 -7.14
CA MET A 697 -6.03 -29.56 -8.38
C MET A 697 -6.83 -30.13 -9.56
N GLU A 698 -7.75 -31.11 -9.33
CA GLU A 698 -8.67 -31.58 -10.35
C GLU A 698 -9.62 -30.45 -10.80
N MET A 699 -10.18 -29.71 -9.85
CA MET A 699 -11.08 -28.60 -10.12
C MET A 699 -10.37 -27.47 -10.88
N TYR A 700 -9.15 -27.11 -10.46
CA TYR A 700 -8.33 -26.14 -11.17
C TYR A 700 -8.04 -26.57 -12.61
N LYS A 701 -7.51 -27.80 -12.80
CA LYS A 701 -7.20 -28.36 -14.13
C LYS A 701 -8.45 -28.44 -15.02
N ASP A 702 -9.64 -28.70 -14.44
CA ASP A 702 -10.88 -28.70 -15.22
C ASP A 702 -11.19 -27.31 -15.80
N ARG A 703 -10.91 -26.24 -15.07
CA ARG A 703 -11.13 -24.86 -15.55
C ARG A 703 -10.17 -24.46 -16.67
N PHE A 704 -8.93 -24.95 -16.65
CA PHE A 704 -7.87 -24.58 -17.59
C PHE A 704 -7.62 -25.64 -18.69
N LYS A 705 -8.42 -26.70 -18.81
CA LYS A 705 -8.21 -27.74 -19.82
C LYS A 705 -8.63 -27.36 -21.25
N ASP A 706 -9.34 -26.24 -21.42
CA ASP A 706 -9.81 -25.76 -22.73
C ASP A 706 -9.56 -24.25 -22.85
N ALA A 707 -8.70 -23.89 -23.77
CA ALA A 707 -8.40 -22.49 -24.04
C ALA A 707 -9.26 -21.89 -25.18
N SER A 708 -10.13 -22.69 -25.83
CA SER A 708 -10.85 -22.28 -27.05
C SER A 708 -11.82 -21.11 -26.83
N ASP A 709 -12.32 -20.91 -25.61
CA ASP A 709 -13.23 -19.81 -25.24
C ASP A 709 -12.54 -18.70 -24.41
N PHE A 710 -11.23 -18.82 -24.19
CA PHE A 710 -10.46 -17.77 -23.55
C PHE A 710 -10.29 -16.54 -24.43
N THR A 711 -10.43 -15.39 -23.79
CA THR A 711 -10.05 -14.10 -24.35
C THR A 711 -8.83 -13.57 -23.57
N PHE A 712 -7.72 -13.37 -24.27
CA PHE A 712 -6.51 -12.74 -23.75
C PHE A 712 -6.45 -11.28 -24.18
N ILE A 713 -6.19 -10.39 -23.27
CA ILE A 713 -6.06 -8.93 -23.48
C ILE A 713 -4.66 -8.52 -23.10
N PHE A 714 -3.94 -7.87 -24.02
CA PHE A 714 -2.63 -7.28 -23.76
C PHE A 714 -2.68 -5.80 -24.06
N VAL A 715 -2.22 -4.98 -23.10
CA VAL A 715 -2.16 -3.52 -23.23
C VAL A 715 -0.79 -3.04 -22.76
N GLY A 716 -0.13 -2.20 -23.55
CA GLY A 716 1.17 -1.64 -23.17
C GLY A 716 2.06 -1.34 -24.37
N ASN A 717 3.36 -1.26 -24.12
CA ASN A 717 4.36 -1.03 -25.15
C ASN A 717 4.55 -2.29 -26.01
N ILE A 718 3.59 -2.50 -26.91
CA ILE A 718 3.49 -3.70 -27.76
C ILE A 718 3.89 -3.35 -29.17
N LYS A 719 4.80 -4.14 -29.73
CA LYS A 719 5.09 -4.18 -31.17
C LYS A 719 4.50 -5.48 -31.72
N PRO A 720 3.44 -5.41 -32.55
CA PRO A 720 2.76 -6.61 -33.06
C PRO A 720 3.72 -7.61 -33.72
N GLU A 721 4.66 -7.14 -34.53
CA GLU A 721 5.65 -7.96 -35.21
C GLU A 721 6.55 -8.78 -34.27
N GLU A 722 6.79 -8.30 -33.05
CA GLU A 722 7.58 -9.00 -32.04
C GLU A 722 6.75 -9.99 -31.22
N VAL A 723 5.48 -9.64 -30.88
CA VAL A 723 4.64 -10.44 -29.99
C VAL A 723 3.77 -11.49 -30.69
N GLU A 724 3.28 -11.21 -31.90
CA GLU A 724 2.40 -12.13 -32.64
C GLU A 724 3.01 -13.52 -32.86
N PRO A 725 4.30 -13.67 -33.23
CA PRO A 725 4.93 -14.99 -33.35
C PRO A 725 4.96 -15.75 -32.02
N LEU A 726 5.19 -15.07 -30.91
CA LEU A 726 5.21 -15.65 -29.56
C LEU A 726 3.79 -16.07 -29.11
N ILE A 727 2.81 -15.22 -29.39
CA ILE A 727 1.39 -15.53 -29.17
C ILE A 727 0.98 -16.78 -29.95
N ALA A 728 1.30 -16.87 -31.23
CA ALA A 728 1.02 -18.03 -32.05
C ALA A 728 1.70 -19.29 -31.51
N THR A 729 2.95 -19.16 -31.04
CA THR A 729 3.71 -20.28 -30.46
C THR A 729 3.10 -20.78 -29.16
N TYR A 730 2.91 -19.94 -28.19
CA TYR A 730 2.55 -20.34 -26.82
C TYR A 730 1.03 -20.44 -26.61
N LEU A 731 0.27 -19.40 -26.97
CA LEU A 731 -1.18 -19.41 -26.82
C LEU A 731 -1.85 -20.32 -27.87
N GLY A 732 -1.28 -20.39 -29.08
CA GLY A 732 -1.78 -21.29 -30.13
C GLY A 732 -1.52 -22.77 -29.85
N ALA A 733 -0.64 -23.10 -28.89
CA ALA A 733 -0.36 -24.46 -28.41
C ALA A 733 -1.17 -24.85 -27.16
N LEU A 734 -1.94 -23.92 -26.60
CA LEU A 734 -2.78 -24.23 -25.44
C LEU A 734 -3.84 -25.32 -25.79
N PRO A 735 -4.15 -26.20 -24.82
CA PRO A 735 -5.13 -27.25 -25.06
C PRO A 735 -6.50 -26.70 -25.47
N SER A 736 -7.15 -27.35 -26.41
CA SER A 736 -8.46 -26.94 -26.90
C SER A 736 -9.34 -28.19 -27.17
N VAL A 737 -10.47 -28.23 -26.53
CA VAL A 737 -11.48 -29.30 -26.72
C VAL A 737 -12.81 -28.74 -27.23
N ASN A 738 -12.83 -27.44 -27.59
CA ASN A 738 -14.01 -26.70 -28.09
C ASN A 738 -15.22 -26.77 -27.16
N ARG A 739 -14.97 -26.74 -25.83
CA ARG A 739 -16.01 -26.72 -24.82
C ARG A 739 -16.70 -25.34 -24.85
N LYS A 740 -18.03 -25.35 -24.81
CA LYS A 740 -18.80 -24.11 -24.66
C LYS A 740 -19.45 -24.11 -23.30
N GLU A 741 -18.97 -23.26 -22.46
CA GLU A 741 -19.47 -23.11 -21.10
C GLU A 741 -20.01 -21.70 -20.84
N THR A 742 -20.82 -21.58 -19.81
CA THR A 742 -21.24 -20.33 -19.19
C THR A 742 -21.31 -20.56 -17.69
N PHE A 743 -21.34 -19.49 -16.92
CA PHE A 743 -21.49 -19.59 -15.47
C PHE A 743 -22.91 -20.07 -15.09
N ARG A 744 -23.02 -20.63 -13.89
CA ARG A 744 -24.27 -20.99 -13.24
C ARG A 744 -24.69 -19.93 -12.25
N ASP A 745 -25.96 -19.50 -12.28
CA ASP A 745 -26.53 -18.72 -11.18
C ASP A 745 -26.77 -19.64 -9.97
N ASN A 746 -25.96 -19.53 -8.93
CA ASN A 746 -26.08 -20.30 -7.69
C ASN A 746 -27.03 -19.64 -6.68
N HIS A 747 -27.80 -18.65 -7.10
CA HIS A 747 -28.79 -17.93 -6.29
C HIS A 747 -28.22 -17.30 -5.02
N ILE A 748 -27.02 -16.71 -5.12
CA ILE A 748 -26.40 -15.92 -4.05
C ILE A 748 -27.05 -14.53 -4.05
N ASP A 749 -28.35 -14.51 -3.69
CA ASP A 749 -29.14 -13.30 -3.72
C ASP A 749 -29.05 -12.57 -2.36
N MET A 750 -28.94 -11.25 -2.41
CA MET A 750 -29.01 -10.43 -1.21
C MET A 750 -30.43 -10.42 -0.65
N ARG A 751 -30.51 -10.26 0.67
CA ARG A 751 -31.78 -10.14 1.41
C ARG A 751 -32.67 -9.07 0.79
N GLN A 752 -33.95 -9.41 0.65
CA GLN A 752 -34.99 -8.48 0.27
C GLN A 752 -35.72 -7.98 1.52
N GLY A 753 -36.27 -6.76 1.46
CA GLY A 753 -36.93 -6.10 2.58
C GLY A 753 -35.96 -5.41 3.54
N ASP A 754 -36.55 -4.68 4.50
CA ASP A 754 -35.78 -3.96 5.52
C ASP A 754 -35.37 -4.92 6.64
N TYR A 755 -34.10 -4.92 7.01
CA TYR A 755 -33.53 -5.78 8.05
C TYR A 755 -32.56 -4.97 8.89
N LYS A 756 -32.74 -5.04 10.21
CA LYS A 756 -31.87 -4.39 11.18
C LYS A 756 -31.36 -5.38 12.21
N ASN A 757 -30.07 -5.36 12.46
CA ASN A 757 -29.42 -6.15 13.51
C ASN A 757 -28.42 -5.28 14.27
N ILE A 758 -28.67 -5.09 15.53
CA ILE A 758 -27.76 -4.41 16.46
C ILE A 758 -27.32 -5.45 17.49
N PHE A 759 -26.04 -5.67 17.60
CA PHE A 759 -25.48 -6.61 18.57
C PHE A 759 -24.33 -5.98 19.35
N SER A 760 -24.08 -6.49 20.56
CA SER A 760 -23.00 -6.02 21.41
C SER A 760 -21.85 -7.02 21.42
N LYS A 761 -20.63 -6.50 21.49
CA LYS A 761 -19.40 -7.27 21.70
C LYS A 761 -18.54 -6.53 22.73
N LYS A 762 -17.83 -7.28 23.58
CA LYS A 762 -16.83 -6.69 24.44
C LYS A 762 -15.66 -6.21 23.59
N LEU A 763 -15.37 -4.91 23.65
CA LEU A 763 -14.28 -4.25 22.94
C LEU A 763 -13.38 -3.58 23.98
N GLU A 764 -12.06 -3.62 23.75
CA GLU A 764 -11.09 -2.95 24.65
C GLU A 764 -11.14 -1.42 24.45
N THR A 765 -11.36 -0.95 23.25
CA THR A 765 -11.67 0.47 22.97
C THR A 765 -13.17 0.59 22.68
N PRO A 766 -13.95 1.32 23.51
CA PRO A 766 -15.38 1.46 23.28
C PRO A 766 -15.69 2.15 21.96
N LYS A 767 -16.39 1.45 21.06
CA LYS A 767 -16.87 2.01 19.77
C LYS A 767 -18.12 1.32 19.28
N ALA A 768 -18.83 1.97 18.35
CA ALA A 768 -19.86 1.36 17.55
C ALA A 768 -19.48 1.44 16.08
N SER A 769 -19.54 0.31 15.37
CA SER A 769 -19.34 0.21 13.94
C SER A 769 -20.67 -0.07 13.25
N VAL A 770 -21.05 0.78 12.29
CA VAL A 770 -22.35 0.74 11.63
C VAL A 770 -22.18 0.53 10.14
N LEU A 771 -22.90 -0.44 9.59
CA LEU A 771 -23.01 -0.72 8.16
C LEU A 771 -24.47 -0.62 7.73
N VAL A 772 -24.73 0.20 6.71
CA VAL A 772 -26.03 0.31 6.05
C VAL A 772 -25.86 -0.04 4.58
N ILE A 773 -26.55 -1.05 4.10
CA ILE A 773 -26.49 -1.52 2.72
C ILE A 773 -27.86 -1.46 2.08
N ASN A 774 -28.00 -0.66 1.04
CA ASN A 774 -29.17 -0.64 0.17
C ASN A 774 -28.84 -1.41 -1.12
N ASN A 775 -29.69 -2.32 -1.54
CA ASN A 775 -29.50 -3.09 -2.76
C ASN A 775 -30.75 -3.13 -3.61
N GLY A 776 -30.59 -3.33 -4.90
CA GLY A 776 -31.75 -3.38 -5.79
C GLY A 776 -31.38 -3.73 -7.22
N LYS A 777 -32.40 -3.98 -8.04
CA LYS A 777 -32.21 -4.18 -9.48
C LYS A 777 -31.83 -2.86 -10.12
N CYS A 778 -30.83 -2.89 -10.98
CA CYS A 778 -30.37 -1.71 -11.72
C CYS A 778 -29.67 -2.16 -13.00
N ALA A 779 -30.06 -1.63 -14.14
CA ALA A 779 -29.44 -1.93 -15.42
C ALA A 779 -27.95 -1.55 -15.45
N TYR A 780 -27.11 -2.46 -15.93
CA TYR A 780 -25.68 -2.25 -16.05
C TYR A 780 -25.34 -1.43 -17.30
N THR A 781 -25.32 -0.12 -17.16
CA THR A 781 -25.06 0.84 -18.24
C THR A 781 -24.02 1.86 -17.81
N LEU A 782 -23.32 2.49 -18.77
CA LEU A 782 -22.37 3.57 -18.49
C LEU A 782 -23.03 4.71 -17.68
N LYS A 783 -24.26 5.14 -18.04
CA LYS A 783 -24.97 6.21 -17.33
C LYS A 783 -25.23 5.84 -15.87
N ASN A 784 -25.72 4.63 -15.60
CA ASN A 784 -26.03 4.18 -14.25
C ASN A 784 -24.76 4.00 -13.42
N GLN A 785 -23.67 3.51 -14.02
CA GLN A 785 -22.36 3.38 -13.35
C GLN A 785 -21.82 4.76 -12.95
N ILE A 786 -21.92 5.75 -13.83
CA ILE A 786 -21.52 7.13 -13.53
C ILE A 786 -22.41 7.72 -12.44
N MET A 787 -23.74 7.54 -12.53
CA MET A 787 -24.66 8.04 -11.50
C MET A 787 -24.40 7.43 -10.12
N MET A 788 -24.11 6.13 -10.04
CA MET A 788 -23.74 5.49 -8.78
C MET A 788 -22.44 6.04 -8.20
N SER A 789 -21.43 6.26 -9.05
CA SER A 789 -20.18 6.89 -8.63
C SER A 789 -20.39 8.33 -8.15
N MET A 790 -21.22 9.13 -8.85
CA MET A 790 -21.57 10.49 -8.42
C MET A 790 -22.32 10.49 -7.10
N LEU A 791 -23.32 9.62 -6.94
CA LEU A 791 -24.06 9.48 -5.68
C LEU A 791 -23.14 9.21 -4.51
N SER A 792 -22.24 8.22 -4.63
CA SER A 792 -21.28 7.87 -3.59
C SER A 792 -20.40 9.05 -3.20
N GLN A 793 -19.86 9.76 -4.18
CA GLN A 793 -18.96 10.90 -3.94
C GLN A 793 -19.69 12.09 -3.30
N ILE A 794 -20.91 12.39 -3.74
CA ILE A 794 -21.72 13.48 -3.16
C ILE A 794 -22.10 13.14 -1.72
N LEU A 795 -22.51 11.89 -1.45
CA LEU A 795 -22.80 11.45 -0.08
C LEU A 795 -21.58 11.56 0.83
N ASN A 796 -20.39 11.24 0.35
CA ASN A 796 -19.17 11.41 1.13
C ASN A 796 -18.92 12.89 1.49
N ILE A 797 -19.16 13.83 0.59
CA ILE A 797 -19.08 15.27 0.87
C ILE A 797 -20.12 15.66 1.94
N MET A 798 -21.39 15.29 1.74
CA MET A 798 -22.47 15.62 2.66
C MET A 798 -22.23 15.07 4.07
N TYR A 799 -21.80 13.81 4.18
CA TYR A 799 -21.53 13.17 5.49
C TYR A 799 -20.30 13.74 6.19
N THR A 800 -19.29 14.16 5.44
CA THR A 800 -18.15 14.88 6.03
C THR A 800 -18.63 16.17 6.69
N GLU A 801 -19.44 16.96 6.01
CA GLU A 801 -19.98 18.23 6.53
C GLU A 801 -20.92 18.04 7.74
N SER A 802 -21.80 17.05 7.68
CA SER A 802 -22.88 16.91 8.68
C SER A 802 -22.46 16.09 9.89
N VAL A 803 -21.76 14.97 9.69
CA VAL A 803 -21.45 14.00 10.76
C VAL A 803 -20.09 14.24 11.38
N ARG A 804 -19.07 14.51 10.54
CA ARG A 804 -17.71 14.77 11.03
C ARG A 804 -17.58 16.20 11.56
N GLU A 805 -17.85 17.20 10.71
CA GLU A 805 -17.55 18.59 11.04
C GLU A 805 -18.58 19.26 11.96
N LYS A 806 -19.88 19.06 11.70
CA LYS A 806 -20.92 19.66 12.53
C LYS A 806 -21.12 18.98 13.87
N GLU A 807 -21.12 17.64 13.88
CA GLU A 807 -21.46 16.86 15.06
C GLU A 807 -20.24 16.35 15.83
N GLY A 808 -19.04 16.36 15.23
CA GLY A 808 -17.87 15.71 15.79
C GLY A 808 -18.18 14.26 16.19
N GLY A 809 -19.01 13.59 15.38
CA GLY A 809 -19.61 12.31 15.73
C GLY A 809 -18.88 11.11 15.19
N THR A 810 -17.98 11.33 14.26
CA THR A 810 -17.13 10.30 13.64
C THR A 810 -15.88 10.94 13.06
N TYR A 811 -14.82 10.16 12.89
CA TYR A 811 -13.67 10.57 12.08
C TYR A 811 -14.04 10.66 10.59
N GLY A 812 -14.90 9.76 10.10
CA GLY A 812 -15.37 9.78 8.72
C GLY A 812 -16.50 8.79 8.46
N VAL A 813 -17.29 9.11 7.46
CA VAL A 813 -18.33 8.23 6.90
C VAL A 813 -17.94 7.89 5.47
N SER A 814 -17.96 6.60 5.13
CA SER A 814 -17.66 6.13 3.78
C SER A 814 -18.94 5.64 3.09
N ALA A 815 -19.32 6.28 2.00
CA ALA A 815 -20.35 5.80 1.10
C ALA A 815 -19.72 5.24 -0.17
N PHE A 816 -20.03 3.99 -0.49
CA PHE A 816 -19.51 3.27 -1.66
C PHE A 816 -20.65 2.62 -2.43
N GLY A 817 -20.72 2.85 -3.72
CA GLY A 817 -21.72 2.26 -4.61
C GLY A 817 -21.11 1.47 -5.75
N SER A 818 -21.77 0.38 -6.12
CA SER A 818 -21.34 -0.47 -7.22
C SER A 818 -22.52 -1.04 -8.01
N LEU A 819 -22.30 -1.29 -9.30
CA LEU A 819 -23.19 -2.06 -10.14
C LEU A 819 -22.52 -3.36 -10.55
N THR A 820 -23.31 -4.42 -10.67
CA THR A 820 -22.88 -5.74 -11.15
C THR A 820 -23.82 -6.20 -12.26
N LYS A 821 -23.27 -6.79 -13.33
CA LYS A 821 -24.07 -7.35 -14.42
C LYS A 821 -24.44 -8.81 -14.16
N TYR A 822 -23.45 -9.60 -13.73
CA TYR A 822 -23.61 -11.05 -13.59
C TYR A 822 -23.53 -11.51 -12.12
N PRO A 823 -24.30 -12.58 -11.75
CA PRO A 823 -25.28 -13.31 -12.55
C PRO A 823 -26.56 -12.53 -12.84
N LYS A 824 -26.84 -11.45 -12.08
CA LYS A 824 -28.01 -10.58 -12.20
C LYS A 824 -27.60 -9.11 -12.13
N GLU A 825 -28.24 -8.29 -12.95
CA GLU A 825 -28.03 -6.84 -12.90
C GLU A 825 -28.57 -6.27 -11.58
N LYS A 826 -27.67 -5.69 -10.79
CA LYS A 826 -27.98 -5.09 -9.48
C LYS A 826 -27.08 -3.90 -9.15
N ALA A 827 -27.59 -3.04 -8.29
CA ALA A 827 -26.84 -1.97 -7.63
C ALA A 827 -26.75 -2.25 -6.12
N VAL A 828 -25.66 -1.81 -5.52
CA VAL A 828 -25.44 -1.83 -4.07
C VAL A 828 -24.87 -0.49 -3.65
N LEU A 829 -25.48 0.14 -2.65
CA LEU A 829 -24.95 1.32 -1.97
C LEU A 829 -24.67 0.94 -0.51
N GLN A 830 -23.40 0.97 -0.12
CA GLN A 830 -22.95 0.70 1.24
C GLN A 830 -22.50 1.98 1.92
N ILE A 831 -22.89 2.16 3.17
CA ILE A 831 -22.44 3.26 4.02
C ILE A 831 -21.84 2.64 5.28
N TYR A 832 -20.65 3.08 5.66
CA TYR A 832 -19.90 2.61 6.84
C TYR A 832 -19.37 3.78 7.65
N PHE A 833 -19.47 3.68 8.97
CA PHE A 833 -18.81 4.60 9.90
C PHE A 833 -18.58 3.96 11.27
N ASP A 834 -17.57 4.46 11.98
CA ASP A 834 -17.33 4.20 13.40
C ASP A 834 -17.69 5.44 14.21
N THR A 835 -18.15 5.26 15.43
CA THR A 835 -18.56 6.35 16.31
C THR A 835 -18.55 5.91 17.79
N ASP A 836 -18.69 6.87 18.69
CA ASP A 836 -18.99 6.59 20.10
C ASP A 836 -20.29 5.79 20.23
N PRO A 837 -20.33 4.72 21.05
CA PRO A 837 -21.55 3.95 21.29
C PRO A 837 -22.78 4.80 21.65
N ALA A 838 -22.59 5.85 22.46
CA ALA A 838 -23.68 6.76 22.84
C ALA A 838 -24.19 7.63 21.69
N LYS A 839 -23.35 7.94 20.71
CA LYS A 839 -23.70 8.73 19.53
C LYS A 839 -24.29 7.89 18.39
N ARG A 840 -24.15 6.56 18.40
CA ARG A 840 -24.49 5.65 17.29
C ARG A 840 -25.88 5.91 16.71
N ALA A 841 -26.90 5.96 17.54
CA ALA A 841 -28.28 6.15 17.07
C ALA A 841 -28.44 7.50 16.36
N LYS A 842 -27.97 8.59 16.99
CA LYS A 842 -28.03 9.95 16.42
C LYS A 842 -27.31 10.04 15.07
N MET A 843 -26.08 9.49 14.98
CA MET A 843 -25.31 9.53 13.73
C MET A 843 -25.99 8.72 12.62
N THR A 844 -26.51 7.55 12.94
CA THR A 844 -27.28 6.72 11.99
C THR A 844 -28.51 7.48 11.47
N ASP A 845 -29.26 8.16 12.35
CA ASP A 845 -30.43 8.93 11.99
C ASP A 845 -30.07 10.11 11.06
N ILE A 846 -28.98 10.83 11.34
CA ILE A 846 -28.49 11.92 10.47
C ILE A 846 -28.18 11.39 9.07
N ILE A 847 -27.41 10.31 8.97
CA ILE A 847 -27.00 9.69 7.71
C ILE A 847 -28.22 9.25 6.90
N LEU A 848 -29.18 8.59 7.53
CA LEU A 848 -30.39 8.13 6.85
C LEU A 848 -31.31 9.30 6.46
N ASN A 849 -31.41 10.34 7.29
CA ASN A 849 -32.18 11.53 6.95
C ASN A 849 -31.59 12.28 5.76
N GLU A 850 -30.27 12.43 5.69
CA GLU A 850 -29.63 13.07 4.54
C GLU A 850 -29.78 12.24 3.26
N LEU A 851 -29.70 10.93 3.34
CA LEU A 851 -29.97 10.05 2.21
C LEU A 851 -31.43 10.20 1.73
N ASN A 852 -32.39 10.34 2.65
CA ASN A 852 -33.79 10.62 2.32
C ASN A 852 -33.94 12.02 1.75
N GLN A 853 -33.28 13.05 2.28
CA GLN A 853 -33.28 14.39 1.71
C GLN A 853 -32.76 14.41 0.27
N PHE A 854 -31.71 13.59 -0.01
CA PHE A 854 -31.20 13.44 -1.38
C PHE A 854 -32.29 12.89 -2.33
N VAL A 855 -33.11 11.94 -1.85
CA VAL A 855 -34.29 11.45 -2.62
C VAL A 855 -35.31 12.53 -2.85
N ASP A 856 -35.59 13.38 -1.87
CA ASP A 856 -36.64 14.39 -1.92
C ASP A 856 -36.23 15.64 -2.70
N GLN A 857 -35.00 16.08 -2.61
CA GLN A 857 -34.48 17.37 -3.10
C GLN A 857 -33.42 17.25 -4.18
N GLY A 858 -32.75 16.09 -4.29
CA GLY A 858 -31.53 15.90 -5.09
C GLY A 858 -30.31 16.58 -4.47
N PRO A 859 -29.16 16.45 -5.11
CA PRO A 859 -27.92 17.10 -4.66
C PRO A 859 -27.93 18.59 -4.93
N SER A 860 -27.18 19.38 -4.17
CA SER A 860 -26.90 20.78 -4.47
C SER A 860 -26.17 20.91 -5.81
N ALA A 861 -26.37 22.04 -6.49
CA ALA A 861 -25.64 22.33 -7.73
C ALA A 861 -24.14 22.43 -7.50
N GLU A 862 -23.74 22.89 -6.33
CA GLU A 862 -22.32 22.98 -5.92
C GLU A 862 -21.69 21.60 -5.84
N ASN A 863 -22.23 20.67 -5.05
CA ASN A 863 -21.69 19.33 -4.88
C ASN A 863 -21.69 18.53 -6.19
N LEU A 864 -22.75 18.69 -7.00
CA LEU A 864 -22.80 18.07 -8.33
C LEU A 864 -21.66 18.58 -9.22
N ASN A 865 -21.39 19.88 -9.23
CA ASN A 865 -20.31 20.46 -10.03
C ASN A 865 -18.92 20.03 -9.54
N LYS A 866 -18.67 20.03 -8.22
CA LYS A 866 -17.42 19.52 -7.63
C LYS A 866 -17.14 18.08 -8.09
N VAL A 867 -18.12 17.21 -8.00
CA VAL A 867 -17.99 15.80 -8.39
C VAL A 867 -17.79 15.62 -9.89
N LYS A 868 -18.51 16.39 -10.73
CA LYS A 868 -18.29 16.38 -12.19
C LYS A 868 -16.85 16.78 -12.55
N GLU A 869 -16.35 17.88 -12.00
CA GLU A 869 -14.98 18.36 -12.25
C GLU A 869 -13.95 17.29 -11.85
N PHE A 870 -14.12 16.70 -10.67
CA PHE A 870 -13.25 15.62 -10.22
C PHE A 870 -13.29 14.40 -11.15
N MET A 871 -14.47 13.91 -11.52
CA MET A 871 -14.64 12.74 -12.39
C MET A 871 -14.07 12.96 -13.80
N LEU A 872 -14.27 14.14 -14.38
CA LEU A 872 -13.73 14.51 -15.68
C LEU A 872 -12.19 14.59 -15.65
N LYS A 873 -11.63 15.11 -14.56
CA LYS A 873 -10.20 15.11 -14.30
C LYS A 873 -9.66 13.67 -14.24
N LYS A 874 -10.24 12.85 -13.38
CA LYS A 874 -9.83 11.45 -13.15
C LYS A 874 -9.94 10.59 -14.40
N TYR A 875 -10.96 10.78 -15.21
CA TYR A 875 -11.11 10.08 -16.49
C TYR A 875 -9.93 10.36 -17.44
N LYS A 876 -9.51 11.63 -17.56
CA LYS A 876 -8.37 12.00 -18.43
C LYS A 876 -7.04 11.36 -17.95
N GLU A 877 -6.87 11.23 -16.65
CA GLU A 877 -5.71 10.57 -16.05
C GLU A 877 -5.75 9.07 -16.29
N ASN A 878 -6.88 8.44 -15.99
CA ASN A 878 -7.08 7.00 -16.15
C ASN A 878 -6.92 6.55 -17.61
N ALA A 879 -7.38 7.36 -18.56
CA ALA A 879 -7.25 7.06 -20.00
C ALA A 879 -5.80 7.01 -20.50
N LYS A 880 -4.83 7.46 -19.70
CA LYS A 880 -3.37 7.34 -19.95
C LYS A 880 -2.72 6.20 -19.13
N GLU A 881 -3.51 5.27 -18.58
CA GLU A 881 -3.03 4.12 -17.82
C GLU A 881 -3.33 2.81 -18.55
N ASN A 882 -2.34 1.91 -18.63
CA ASN A 882 -2.54 0.59 -19.24
C ASN A 882 -3.59 -0.24 -18.51
N SER A 883 -3.62 -0.15 -17.18
CA SER A 883 -4.60 -0.83 -16.33
C SER A 883 -6.05 -0.43 -16.64
N TYR A 884 -6.29 0.84 -16.94
CA TYR A 884 -7.60 1.33 -17.34
C TYR A 884 -8.10 0.60 -18.60
N TRP A 885 -7.25 0.51 -19.62
CA TRP A 885 -7.65 -0.12 -20.89
C TRP A 885 -7.77 -1.64 -20.80
N VAL A 886 -6.97 -2.29 -19.93
CA VAL A 886 -7.17 -3.72 -19.63
C VAL A 886 -8.57 -3.95 -19.04
N ASN A 887 -9.02 -3.07 -18.13
CA ASN A 887 -10.36 -3.17 -17.52
C ASN A 887 -11.47 -2.86 -18.52
N ILE A 888 -11.37 -1.76 -19.26
CA ILE A 888 -12.36 -1.37 -20.27
C ILE A 888 -12.55 -2.45 -21.36
N LEU A 889 -11.44 -2.99 -21.86
CA LEU A 889 -11.51 -4.11 -22.80
C LEU A 889 -12.07 -5.38 -22.15
N GLY A 890 -11.70 -5.65 -20.89
CA GLY A 890 -12.27 -6.75 -20.12
C GLY A 890 -13.79 -6.65 -19.98
N GLU A 891 -14.30 -5.50 -19.57
CA GLU A 891 -15.76 -5.24 -19.48
C GLU A 891 -16.44 -5.33 -20.85
N TYR A 892 -15.82 -4.77 -21.89
CA TYR A 892 -16.39 -4.85 -23.23
C TYR A 892 -16.55 -6.28 -23.74
N PHE A 893 -15.53 -7.12 -23.56
CA PHE A 893 -15.55 -8.50 -24.08
C PHE A 893 -16.25 -9.50 -23.15
N TRP A 894 -16.31 -9.22 -21.84
CA TRP A 894 -16.99 -10.06 -20.85
C TRP A 894 -18.45 -9.63 -20.64
N GLU A 895 -18.68 -8.39 -20.25
CA GLU A 895 -20.04 -7.89 -20.00
C GLU A 895 -20.76 -7.47 -21.29
N GLY A 896 -20.04 -7.29 -22.41
CA GLY A 896 -20.64 -6.80 -23.65
C GLY A 896 -21.11 -5.35 -23.54
N THR A 897 -20.47 -4.53 -22.67
CA THR A 897 -20.88 -3.16 -22.37
C THR A 897 -19.73 -2.19 -22.61
N ASP A 898 -19.98 -1.15 -23.40
CA ASP A 898 -19.02 -0.05 -23.59
C ASP A 898 -19.09 0.94 -22.43
N MET A 899 -18.08 0.90 -21.56
CA MET A 899 -17.97 1.76 -20.38
C MET A 899 -17.06 2.99 -20.60
N ASN A 900 -16.60 3.22 -21.84
CA ASN A 900 -15.71 4.32 -22.17
C ASN A 900 -16.30 5.34 -23.14
N THR A 901 -16.90 4.88 -24.25
CA THR A 901 -17.36 5.77 -25.31
C THR A 901 -18.47 6.70 -24.79
N GLY A 902 -18.24 8.01 -24.92
CA GLY A 902 -19.19 9.02 -24.46
C GLY A 902 -19.13 9.35 -22.96
N TYR A 903 -18.14 8.82 -22.21
CA TYR A 903 -18.00 9.06 -20.77
C TYR A 903 -18.11 10.55 -20.41
N THR A 904 -17.29 11.41 -21.02
CA THR A 904 -17.29 12.87 -20.78
C THR A 904 -18.64 13.51 -21.05
N ASN A 905 -19.29 13.14 -22.16
CA ASN A 905 -20.61 13.68 -22.50
C ASN A 905 -21.67 13.20 -21.49
N THR A 906 -21.61 11.96 -21.08
CA THR A 906 -22.52 11.39 -20.08
C THR A 906 -22.37 12.08 -18.73
N VAL A 907 -21.12 12.26 -18.22
CA VAL A 907 -20.85 13.01 -16.99
C VAL A 907 -21.46 14.41 -17.06
N ASN A 908 -21.22 15.14 -18.15
CA ASN A 908 -21.73 16.51 -18.32
C ASN A 908 -23.26 16.56 -18.39
N SER A 909 -23.90 15.56 -18.99
CA SER A 909 -25.36 15.53 -19.21
C SER A 909 -26.16 15.19 -17.96
N ILE A 910 -25.57 14.53 -16.96
CA ILE A 910 -26.27 14.13 -15.73
C ILE A 910 -26.66 15.37 -14.94
N THR A 911 -27.92 15.46 -14.56
CA THR A 911 -28.53 16.56 -13.78
C THR A 911 -28.75 16.12 -12.33
N ALA A 912 -29.02 17.10 -11.45
CA ALA A 912 -29.43 16.81 -10.07
C ALA A 912 -30.71 15.94 -10.04
N LYS A 913 -31.63 16.17 -10.97
CA LYS A 913 -32.85 15.38 -11.10
C LYS A 913 -32.57 13.93 -11.53
N ASP A 914 -31.65 13.70 -12.45
CA ASP A 914 -31.25 12.32 -12.82
C ASP A 914 -30.73 11.53 -11.60
N LEU A 915 -29.90 12.16 -10.77
CA LEU A 915 -29.37 11.55 -9.56
C LEU A 915 -30.43 11.32 -8.49
N GLN A 916 -31.37 12.30 -8.34
CA GLN A 916 -32.50 12.18 -7.45
C GLN A 916 -33.37 10.97 -7.84
N GLU A 917 -33.77 10.87 -9.12
CA GLU A 917 -34.60 9.78 -9.63
C GLU A 917 -33.87 8.42 -9.54
N PHE A 918 -32.57 8.38 -9.82
CA PHE A 918 -31.75 7.18 -9.70
C PHE A 918 -31.68 6.67 -8.25
N THR A 919 -31.43 7.58 -7.30
CA THR A 919 -31.35 7.23 -5.87
C THR A 919 -32.73 6.80 -5.36
N LYS A 920 -33.77 7.50 -5.74
CA LYS A 920 -35.15 7.15 -5.42
C LYS A 920 -35.51 5.75 -5.91
N ALA A 921 -35.22 5.43 -7.17
CA ALA A 921 -35.48 4.13 -7.76
C ALA A 921 -34.74 2.97 -7.06
N LEU A 922 -33.54 3.22 -6.49
CA LEU A 922 -32.82 2.25 -5.69
C LEU A 922 -33.47 2.05 -4.32
N LEU A 923 -33.80 3.13 -3.61
CA LEU A 923 -34.31 3.07 -2.23
C LEU A 923 -35.77 2.62 -2.16
N GLU A 924 -36.63 2.95 -3.15
CA GLU A 924 -38.02 2.50 -3.21
C GLU A 924 -38.19 0.98 -3.37
N GLN A 925 -37.10 0.25 -3.69
CA GLN A 925 -37.11 -1.21 -3.66
C GLN A 925 -37.14 -1.78 -2.24
N ASN A 926 -36.92 -0.93 -1.22
CA ASN A 926 -37.04 -1.24 0.21
C ASN A 926 -36.18 -2.42 0.66
N ASN A 927 -34.99 -2.58 0.08
CA ASN A 927 -34.04 -3.61 0.42
C ASN A 927 -32.85 -3.00 1.16
N ARG A 928 -33.03 -2.76 2.45
CA ARG A 928 -31.99 -2.19 3.32
C ARG A 928 -31.58 -3.18 4.40
N VAL A 929 -30.30 -3.41 4.53
CA VAL A 929 -29.69 -4.17 5.63
C VAL A 929 -28.83 -3.23 6.46
N GLU A 930 -29.21 -3.07 7.74
CA GLU A 930 -28.42 -2.33 8.73
C GLU A 930 -27.85 -3.33 9.74
N VAL A 931 -26.53 -3.34 9.88
CA VAL A 931 -25.82 -4.13 10.90
C VAL A 931 -24.95 -3.20 11.72
N SER A 932 -25.15 -3.20 13.04
CA SER A 932 -24.37 -2.41 13.97
C SER A 932 -23.76 -3.32 15.04
N MET A 933 -22.44 -3.22 15.22
CA MET A 933 -21.73 -3.76 16.36
C MET A 933 -21.46 -2.63 17.33
N THR A 934 -21.77 -2.79 18.60
CA THR A 934 -21.50 -1.79 19.63
C THR A 934 -20.77 -2.43 20.82
N SER A 935 -19.98 -1.65 21.54
CA SER A 935 -19.38 -2.09 22.79
C SER A 935 -20.47 -2.48 23.79
N GLU A 936 -20.21 -3.53 24.58
CA GLU A 936 -21.02 -3.79 25.76
C GLU A 936 -20.91 -2.62 26.73
N GLU A 937 -22.05 -2.21 27.31
CA GLU A 937 -22.02 -1.19 28.36
C GLU A 937 -21.16 -1.71 29.52
N THR A 938 -20.11 -1.02 29.86
CA THR A 938 -19.36 -1.26 31.12
C THR A 938 -20.28 -0.89 32.26
N LYS A 939 -20.81 -1.90 32.96
CA LYS A 939 -21.62 -1.73 34.20
C LYS A 939 -20.77 -1.15 35.30
#